data_c6eb473ab086df9727d16f20086ce2e2
#
_entry.id   c6eb473ab086df9727d16f20086ce2e2
#
_cell.length_a   1.000
_cell.length_b   1.000
_cell.length_c   1.000
_cell.angle_alpha   90.00
_cell.angle_beta   90.00
_cell.angle_gamma   90.00
#
_symmetry.space_group_name_H-M   'P 1'
#
loop_
_entity.id
_entity.type
_entity.pdbx_description
1 polymer ?
#
loop_
_entity_poly.entity_id
_entity_poly.type
_entity_poly.pdbx_seq_one_letter_code
_entity_poly.pdbx_strand_id
1 'polypeptide(L)'
;MNRVTNKKLIPMILCIAIVITIVSFLFPESNIGYSADNSYFSPFDTAYSPDGSLIAVSDSTKAQMEILKASDGEVQKVIQLDGQPKALAWNGNLNIYVCEYGAGTVAEVNPASGEVTRRFATGSKPLGVKVVDDKLVVSDYGLKKVSVVDLSSGDVEKDITVKDYPYLMDSTVDGKYAIVGHALPSGNASEAKYAASVTFIDMNTSSEVANIALPQGSSNVRGIKCSPDGKWAYVLHTFGKTSLPTTQITRGWTMTNAVTIIDIANKNIYTTFLLDRMMEGAADPWGLAISADSKTMWVSVSGTHQVLRVDLNGLHQLLTGNLSGGDSSQIDSNSYYKIVNRNSGKAVDVPGGNSANNTQLVQWDDVGNNNQQYKLVADADGYYTIINRGTNKALDNAGATTDNSAVVEWDVTSSNNQKWKLIDSGDGYYKLQVKSSQKYMDVSGASVASNAGIVTNSSSTSLSQQWKISKTGTGTSSSNYSLLFRSKSGFDKPYSDIWLQIKAYPTKRSDLKYDLGALWGAGLLKEIELPGQGPRGISLSPDGKTVAVGAYFAGEVYFIDTFGSVLKSTAKLGIQPQESQVRSGERIFYDASTTTQKWLSCASCHPDGRADGLNWDMPNDGIGNTKNTKSMLYVFDTPPAMWRGVRDDAHVGIKAGFKYIKFKEPTQQELDDVAAYIKSLSEEPDPYSNNGTMTADAAAGKAIFESPEAKCSYCHSGPQFTDLKAHDVGTKDILDPDGMYYTPPLKELWRTAPYLHDGSAATIHDVLTTKNANDRHGNTSHLTAEQLSQLEAYILEIGSNPAQTLLKGDVNGDGDVNAIDLAYMKKYLMGEINLPDEQLKAADVDDNGDINAIDFAILKQVVLGLTTGF
;
A
#
# COMPACT_ATOMS: atom_id res chain seq x y z
N MET A 1 -73.86 -9.48 1.99
CA MET A 1 -73.37 -9.49 0.63
C MET A 1 -71.86 -9.74 0.63
N ASN A 2 -71.52 -10.87 0.21
CA ASN A 2 -70.27 -11.53 -0.14
C ASN A 2 -68.95 -10.93 0.35
N ARG A 3 -68.45 -11.52 1.42
CA ARG A 3 -67.02 -11.66 1.74
C ARG A 3 -66.43 -12.74 0.81
N VAL A 4 -65.55 -12.37 -0.10
CA VAL A 4 -64.69 -13.31 -0.82
C VAL A 4 -63.39 -13.43 -0.01
N THR A 5 -63.12 -14.60 0.49
CA THR A 5 -62.06 -14.95 1.40
C THR A 5 -60.73 -15.11 0.64
N ASN A 6 -59.71 -14.36 1.02
CA ASN A 6 -58.30 -14.45 0.64
C ASN A 6 -57.61 -15.73 1.25
N LYS A 7 -58.09 -16.94 0.83
CA LYS A 7 -57.50 -18.21 1.31
C LYS A 7 -56.59 -18.95 0.30
N LYS A 8 -56.29 -18.35 -0.85
CA LYS A 8 -55.41 -19.01 -1.87
C LYS A 8 -54.06 -18.33 -2.13
N LEU A 9 -53.77 -17.19 -1.49
CA LEU A 9 -52.46 -16.53 -1.68
C LEU A 9 -51.38 -17.03 -0.70
N ILE A 10 -51.76 -17.49 0.48
CA ILE A 10 -50.80 -17.91 1.51
C ILE A 10 -49.97 -19.15 1.14
N PRO A 11 -50.54 -20.21 0.55
CA PRO A 11 -49.74 -21.37 0.14
C PRO A 11 -48.82 -21.11 -1.06
N MET A 12 -49.18 -20.15 -1.94
CA MET A 12 -48.37 -19.85 -3.11
C MET A 12 -47.11 -19.01 -2.75
N ILE A 13 -47.22 -18.10 -1.78
CA ILE A 13 -46.07 -17.34 -1.24
C ILE A 13 -45.14 -18.24 -0.41
N LEU A 14 -45.68 -19.21 0.32
CA LEU A 14 -44.87 -20.17 1.09
C LEU A 14 -44.16 -21.17 0.15
N CYS A 15 -44.75 -21.60 -0.97
CA CYS A 15 -44.11 -22.42 -1.96
C CYS A 15 -43.01 -21.66 -2.72
N ILE A 16 -43.21 -20.38 -3.04
CA ILE A 16 -42.19 -19.54 -3.69
C ILE A 16 -41.01 -19.27 -2.73
N ALA A 17 -41.30 -19.01 -1.43
CA ALA A 17 -40.23 -18.85 -0.43
C ALA A 17 -39.46 -20.13 -0.18
N ILE A 18 -40.11 -21.31 -0.18
CA ILE A 18 -39.44 -22.62 -0.03
C ILE A 18 -38.65 -22.96 -1.29
N VAL A 19 -39.13 -22.64 -2.49
CA VAL A 19 -38.39 -22.85 -3.74
C VAL A 19 -37.16 -21.91 -3.80
N ILE A 20 -37.28 -20.67 -3.39
CA ILE A 20 -36.14 -19.75 -3.32
C ILE A 20 -35.12 -20.24 -2.29
N THR A 21 -35.56 -20.74 -1.12
CA THR A 21 -34.66 -21.27 -0.08
C THR A 21 -34.02 -22.61 -0.49
N ILE A 22 -34.72 -23.47 -1.25
CA ILE A 22 -34.17 -24.72 -1.77
C ILE A 22 -33.23 -24.45 -2.95
N VAL A 23 -33.50 -23.47 -3.81
CA VAL A 23 -32.61 -23.05 -4.90
C VAL A 23 -31.31 -22.48 -4.32
N SER A 24 -31.36 -21.76 -3.20
CA SER A 24 -30.13 -21.30 -2.52
C SER A 24 -29.31 -22.41 -1.84
N PHE A 25 -29.89 -23.62 -1.66
CA PHE A 25 -29.17 -24.78 -1.10
C PHE A 25 -28.70 -25.79 -2.18
N LEU A 26 -29.13 -25.61 -3.44
CA LEU A 26 -28.81 -26.56 -4.54
C LEU A 26 -27.83 -26.01 -5.57
N PHE A 27 -27.41 -24.78 -5.44
CA PHE A 27 -26.26 -24.25 -6.17
C PHE A 27 -25.20 -23.89 -5.14
N PRO A 28 -24.16 -24.69 -4.96
CA PRO A 28 -22.92 -24.13 -4.48
C PRO A 28 -22.53 -23.10 -5.54
N GLU A 29 -22.61 -21.80 -5.17
CA GLU A 29 -21.86 -20.78 -5.89
C GLU A 29 -20.47 -21.37 -6.07
N SER A 30 -20.00 -21.43 -7.31
CA SER A 30 -18.63 -21.72 -7.60
C SER A 30 -17.81 -20.75 -6.77
N ASN A 31 -17.33 -21.21 -5.61
CA ASN A 31 -16.43 -20.47 -4.76
C ASN A 31 -15.13 -20.26 -5.54
N ILE A 32 -15.12 -19.23 -6.39
CA ILE A 32 -13.92 -18.51 -6.72
C ILE A 32 -13.47 -17.96 -5.37
N GLY A 33 -12.42 -18.55 -4.81
CA GLY A 33 -11.99 -18.42 -3.42
C GLY A 33 -11.67 -17.02 -2.97
N TYR A 34 -12.66 -16.26 -2.57
CA TYR A 34 -12.53 -15.05 -1.79
C TYR A 34 -13.61 -15.05 -0.72
N SER A 35 -13.26 -15.58 0.44
CA SER A 35 -14.02 -15.40 1.67
C SER A 35 -13.81 -14.00 2.29
N ALA A 36 -13.68 -12.96 1.46
CA ALA A 36 -13.89 -11.61 1.97
C ALA A 36 -15.40 -11.42 2.12
N ASP A 37 -15.83 -11.04 3.31
CA ASP A 37 -17.21 -10.63 3.54
C ASP A 37 -17.49 -9.39 2.67
N ASN A 38 -18.07 -9.61 1.48
CA ASN A 38 -18.34 -8.59 0.46
C ASN A 38 -19.30 -7.48 0.96
N SER A 39 -19.65 -7.48 2.24
CA SER A 39 -20.50 -6.48 2.86
C SER A 39 -19.77 -5.18 3.23
N TYR A 40 -18.44 -5.23 3.43
CA TYR A 40 -17.66 -4.08 3.88
C TYR A 40 -17.20 -3.19 2.73
N PHE A 41 -17.13 -1.87 2.98
CA PHE A 41 -16.41 -0.93 2.12
C PHE A 41 -14.93 -0.92 2.53
N SER A 42 -14.05 -1.14 1.56
CA SER A 42 -12.61 -1.26 1.81
C SER A 42 -11.80 -0.58 0.71
N PRO A 43 -11.68 0.76 0.74
CA PRO A 43 -10.95 1.53 -0.27
C PRO A 43 -9.49 1.09 -0.31
N PHE A 44 -9.05 0.65 -1.51
CA PHE A 44 -7.68 0.18 -1.74
C PHE A 44 -6.81 1.28 -2.33
N ASP A 45 -7.29 1.96 -3.38
CA ASP A 45 -6.57 3.05 -4.04
C ASP A 45 -7.48 4.25 -4.26
N THR A 46 -6.88 5.44 -4.39
CA THR A 46 -7.56 6.69 -4.67
C THR A 46 -6.80 7.47 -5.73
N ALA A 47 -7.51 8.08 -6.69
CA ALA A 47 -6.89 8.90 -7.72
C ALA A 47 -7.78 10.11 -8.08
N TYR A 48 -7.23 11.32 -7.99
CA TYR A 48 -7.88 12.52 -8.53
C TYR A 48 -7.91 12.50 -10.05
N SER A 49 -9.01 13.02 -10.65
CA SER A 49 -9.02 13.35 -12.07
C SER A 49 -8.00 14.46 -12.36
N PRO A 50 -7.41 14.52 -13.56
CA PRO A 50 -6.43 15.54 -13.92
C PRO A 50 -6.93 16.99 -13.78
N ASP A 51 -8.25 17.24 -13.95
CA ASP A 51 -8.87 18.56 -13.72
C ASP A 51 -9.20 18.83 -12.24
N GLY A 52 -9.03 17.83 -11.36
CA GLY A 52 -9.30 17.94 -9.94
C GLY A 52 -10.77 17.96 -9.54
N SER A 53 -11.69 17.68 -10.46
CA SER A 53 -13.13 17.74 -10.18
C SER A 53 -13.67 16.47 -9.52
N LEU A 54 -13.05 15.31 -9.81
CA LEU A 54 -13.48 14.00 -9.37
C LEU A 54 -12.37 13.24 -8.64
N ILE A 55 -12.77 12.23 -7.88
CA ILE A 55 -11.87 11.24 -7.26
C ILE A 55 -12.44 9.87 -7.57
N ALA A 56 -11.60 8.99 -8.13
CA ALA A 56 -11.90 7.57 -8.25
C ALA A 56 -11.37 6.84 -7.02
N VAL A 57 -12.13 5.90 -6.50
CA VAL A 57 -11.79 5.05 -5.36
C VAL A 57 -12.06 3.60 -5.74
N SER A 58 -11.08 2.71 -5.66
CA SER A 58 -11.30 1.27 -5.82
C SER A 58 -11.65 0.63 -4.49
N ASP A 59 -12.74 -0.15 -4.44
CA ASP A 59 -13.18 -0.89 -3.25
C ASP A 59 -12.94 -2.39 -3.43
N SER A 60 -11.90 -2.90 -2.76
CA SER A 60 -11.44 -4.28 -2.95
C SER A 60 -12.43 -5.35 -2.49
N THR A 61 -13.25 -5.10 -1.46
CA THR A 61 -14.16 -6.10 -0.92
C THR A 61 -15.53 -6.05 -1.57
N LYS A 62 -16.00 -4.87 -2.00
CA LYS A 62 -17.28 -4.71 -2.71
C LYS A 62 -17.23 -5.09 -4.18
N ALA A 63 -16.05 -5.35 -4.73
CA ALA A 63 -15.85 -5.52 -6.17
C ALA A 63 -16.44 -4.36 -6.98
N GLN A 64 -16.16 -3.12 -6.55
CA GLN A 64 -16.71 -1.92 -7.17
C GLN A 64 -15.71 -0.77 -7.15
N MET A 65 -16.02 0.27 -7.87
CA MET A 65 -15.33 1.55 -7.84
C MET A 65 -16.34 2.66 -7.59
N GLU A 66 -15.99 3.63 -6.74
CA GLU A 66 -16.76 4.84 -6.52
C GLU A 66 -16.11 6.03 -7.22
N ILE A 67 -16.93 6.91 -7.77
CA ILE A 67 -16.52 8.23 -8.25
C ILE A 67 -17.14 9.27 -7.32
N LEU A 68 -16.27 10.03 -6.65
CA LEU A 68 -16.63 11.08 -5.71
C LEU A 68 -16.41 12.45 -6.35
N LYS A 69 -17.24 13.41 -6.00
CA LYS A 69 -16.99 14.82 -6.27
C LYS A 69 -15.91 15.35 -5.35
N ALA A 70 -14.83 15.91 -5.90
CA ALA A 70 -13.65 16.31 -5.13
C ALA A 70 -13.92 17.47 -4.16
N SER A 71 -14.93 18.32 -4.42
CA SER A 71 -15.21 19.51 -3.60
C SER A 71 -15.79 19.18 -2.21
N ASP A 72 -16.58 18.12 -2.09
CA ASP A 72 -17.34 17.76 -0.88
C ASP A 72 -17.31 16.28 -0.53
N GLY A 73 -16.76 15.42 -1.41
CA GLY A 73 -16.65 13.98 -1.18
C GLY A 73 -17.95 13.21 -1.44
N GLU A 74 -18.96 13.83 -2.06
CA GLU A 74 -20.22 13.17 -2.38
C GLU A 74 -20.00 12.07 -3.43
N VAL A 75 -20.50 10.85 -3.16
CA VAL A 75 -20.47 9.74 -4.11
C VAL A 75 -21.41 10.02 -5.27
N GLN A 76 -20.84 10.22 -6.46
CA GLN A 76 -21.60 10.52 -7.69
C GLN A 76 -22.00 9.25 -8.42
N LYS A 77 -21.15 8.23 -8.40
CA LYS A 77 -21.36 6.96 -9.10
C LYS A 77 -20.75 5.80 -8.32
N VAL A 78 -21.40 4.64 -8.46
CA VAL A 78 -20.89 3.33 -8.03
C VAL A 78 -20.88 2.44 -9.26
N ILE A 79 -19.73 1.89 -9.60
CA ILE A 79 -19.50 1.06 -10.78
C ILE A 79 -19.12 -0.35 -10.31
N GLN A 80 -19.91 -1.35 -10.68
CA GLN A 80 -19.58 -2.75 -10.39
C GLN A 80 -18.49 -3.24 -11.32
N LEU A 81 -17.56 -4.02 -10.75
CA LEU A 81 -16.40 -4.57 -11.42
C LEU A 81 -16.34 -6.09 -11.23
N ASP A 82 -15.56 -6.77 -12.07
CA ASP A 82 -15.35 -8.21 -11.97
C ASP A 82 -14.12 -8.51 -11.09
N GLY A 83 -14.32 -9.13 -9.94
CA GLY A 83 -13.26 -9.45 -8.99
C GLY A 83 -12.87 -8.30 -8.06
N GLN A 84 -11.66 -8.37 -7.48
CA GLN A 84 -11.16 -7.41 -6.50
C GLN A 84 -10.44 -6.24 -7.19
N PRO A 85 -11.02 -5.03 -7.24
CA PRO A 85 -10.32 -3.88 -7.81
C PRO A 85 -9.11 -3.47 -6.96
N LYS A 86 -8.01 -3.13 -7.64
CA LYS A 86 -6.75 -2.70 -7.04
C LYS A 86 -6.37 -1.30 -7.54
N ALA A 87 -5.23 -1.13 -8.17
CA ALA A 87 -4.75 0.18 -8.61
C ALA A 87 -5.64 0.83 -9.67
N LEU A 88 -5.61 2.17 -9.67
CA LEU A 88 -6.34 3.05 -10.56
C LEU A 88 -5.39 3.91 -11.40
N ALA A 89 -5.75 4.18 -12.66
CA ALA A 89 -5.05 5.14 -13.50
C ALA A 89 -6.04 5.95 -14.36
N TRP A 90 -5.94 7.27 -14.34
CA TRP A 90 -6.67 8.14 -15.26
C TRP A 90 -5.94 8.28 -16.60
N ASN A 91 -6.71 8.33 -17.68
CA ASN A 91 -6.26 8.75 -19.01
C ASN A 91 -6.92 10.07 -19.37
N GLY A 92 -6.27 11.19 -19.09
CA GLY A 92 -6.93 12.49 -19.10
C GLY A 92 -8.17 12.48 -18.21
N ASN A 93 -9.21 13.23 -18.58
CA ASN A 93 -10.52 13.19 -17.91
C ASN A 93 -11.51 12.23 -18.61
N LEU A 94 -11.03 11.40 -19.54
CA LEU A 94 -11.90 10.60 -20.43
C LEU A 94 -12.19 9.23 -19.85
N ASN A 95 -11.17 8.50 -19.40
CA ASN A 95 -11.30 7.13 -18.93
C ASN A 95 -10.49 6.89 -17.67
N ILE A 96 -10.91 5.88 -16.90
CA ILE A 96 -10.22 5.34 -15.75
C ILE A 96 -9.93 3.87 -16.03
N TYR A 97 -8.69 3.45 -15.80
CA TYR A 97 -8.29 2.05 -15.86
C TYR A 97 -8.18 1.48 -14.45
N VAL A 98 -8.78 0.31 -14.22
CA VAL A 98 -8.86 -0.35 -12.91
C VAL A 98 -8.40 -1.79 -13.04
N CYS A 99 -7.41 -2.20 -12.26
CA CYS A 99 -7.03 -3.61 -12.16
C CYS A 99 -8.12 -4.42 -11.46
N GLU A 100 -8.67 -5.40 -12.14
CA GLU A 100 -9.60 -6.43 -11.62
C GLU A 100 -8.79 -7.68 -11.25
N TYR A 101 -8.12 -7.65 -10.09
CA TYR A 101 -7.13 -8.64 -9.65
C TYR A 101 -7.64 -10.08 -9.68
N GLY A 102 -8.88 -10.31 -9.21
CA GLY A 102 -9.49 -11.64 -9.18
C GLY A 102 -9.95 -12.16 -10.55
N ALA A 103 -10.23 -11.25 -11.50
CA ALA A 103 -10.70 -11.57 -12.84
C ALA A 103 -9.57 -11.66 -13.88
N GLY A 104 -8.36 -11.22 -13.57
CA GLY A 104 -7.23 -11.24 -14.52
C GLY A 104 -7.34 -10.19 -15.64
N THR A 105 -8.14 -9.14 -15.44
CA THR A 105 -8.40 -8.10 -16.43
C THR A 105 -8.11 -6.70 -15.89
N VAL A 106 -8.01 -5.72 -16.80
CA VAL A 106 -8.08 -4.30 -16.48
C VAL A 106 -9.34 -3.72 -17.14
N ALA A 107 -10.23 -3.16 -16.33
CA ALA A 107 -11.43 -2.50 -16.80
C ALA A 107 -11.14 -1.06 -17.24
N GLU A 108 -11.67 -0.65 -18.39
CA GLU A 108 -11.75 0.74 -18.84
C GLU A 108 -13.12 1.28 -18.48
N VAL A 109 -13.18 2.34 -17.68
CA VAL A 109 -14.41 2.94 -17.18
C VAL A 109 -14.55 4.36 -17.68
N ASN A 110 -15.71 4.69 -18.25
CA ASN A 110 -16.07 6.06 -18.58
C ASN A 110 -16.61 6.78 -17.33
N PRO A 111 -15.93 7.80 -16.79
CA PRO A 111 -16.37 8.46 -15.56
C PRO A 111 -17.68 9.25 -15.73
N ALA A 112 -18.01 9.70 -16.95
CA ALA A 112 -19.20 10.48 -17.20
C ALA A 112 -20.48 9.61 -17.27
N SER A 113 -20.42 8.44 -17.92
CA SER A 113 -21.55 7.47 -17.94
C SER A 113 -21.55 6.57 -16.70
N GLY A 114 -20.40 6.19 -16.18
CA GLY A 114 -20.23 5.18 -15.14
C GLY A 114 -20.22 3.74 -15.68
N GLU A 115 -20.00 3.57 -16.98
CA GLU A 115 -20.02 2.29 -17.66
C GLU A 115 -18.60 1.73 -17.85
N VAL A 116 -18.43 0.42 -17.70
CA VAL A 116 -17.26 -0.31 -18.16
C VAL A 116 -17.36 -0.44 -19.68
N THR A 117 -16.47 0.25 -20.40
CA THR A 117 -16.52 0.31 -21.87
C THR A 117 -15.74 -0.83 -22.52
N ARG A 118 -14.68 -1.32 -21.86
CA ARG A 118 -13.81 -2.39 -22.37
C ARG A 118 -13.08 -3.06 -21.22
N ARG A 119 -12.64 -4.30 -21.42
CA ARG A 119 -11.72 -5.03 -20.56
C ARG A 119 -10.52 -5.52 -21.34
N PHE A 120 -9.35 -5.44 -20.75
CA PHE A 120 -8.08 -5.92 -21.29
C PHE A 120 -7.67 -7.16 -20.53
N ALA A 121 -7.49 -8.28 -21.21
CA ALA A 121 -6.93 -9.50 -20.63
C ALA A 121 -5.39 -9.35 -20.57
N THR A 122 -4.87 -9.11 -19.38
CA THR A 122 -3.44 -8.77 -19.19
C THR A 122 -2.66 -9.84 -18.45
N GLY A 123 -3.34 -10.83 -17.90
CA GLY A 123 -2.70 -11.93 -17.17
C GLY A 123 -3.63 -12.55 -16.15
N SER A 124 -3.08 -13.04 -15.03
CA SER A 124 -3.86 -13.73 -14.00
C SER A 124 -4.18 -12.87 -12.78
N LYS A 125 -3.27 -11.99 -12.40
CA LYS A 125 -3.34 -11.19 -11.17
C LYS A 125 -2.87 -9.74 -11.42
N PRO A 126 -3.54 -8.95 -12.27
CA PRO A 126 -3.18 -7.56 -12.51
C PRO A 126 -3.34 -6.75 -11.22
N LEU A 127 -2.30 -6.01 -10.83
CA LEU A 127 -2.30 -5.31 -9.56
C LEU A 127 -2.00 -3.81 -9.70
N GLY A 128 -0.96 -3.45 -10.41
CA GLY A 128 -0.59 -2.06 -10.70
C GLY A 128 -0.87 -1.70 -12.15
N VAL A 129 -1.34 -0.48 -12.38
CA VAL A 129 -1.66 0.04 -13.72
C VAL A 129 -1.19 1.47 -13.89
N LYS A 130 -0.68 1.80 -15.08
CA LYS A 130 -0.26 3.15 -15.45
C LYS A 130 -0.52 3.41 -16.94
N VAL A 131 -0.99 4.59 -17.26
CA VAL A 131 -1.05 5.07 -18.64
C VAL A 131 0.24 5.84 -18.93
N VAL A 132 0.92 5.49 -20.02
CA VAL A 132 2.12 6.15 -20.52
C VAL A 132 1.91 6.40 -22.01
N ASP A 133 1.69 7.63 -22.38
CA ASP A 133 1.30 8.04 -23.73
C ASP A 133 0.06 7.28 -24.23
N ASP A 134 0.18 6.50 -25.31
CA ASP A 134 -0.87 5.66 -25.89
C ASP A 134 -0.86 4.21 -25.40
N LYS A 135 -0.10 3.91 -24.35
CA LYS A 135 0.08 2.57 -23.80
C LYS A 135 -0.46 2.44 -22.37
N LEU A 136 -1.01 1.25 -22.11
CA LEU A 136 -1.36 0.82 -20.77
C LEU A 136 -0.29 -0.16 -20.27
N VAL A 137 0.35 0.17 -19.17
CA VAL A 137 1.35 -0.67 -18.53
C VAL A 137 0.73 -1.33 -17.31
N VAL A 138 0.77 -2.66 -17.24
CA VAL A 138 0.10 -3.44 -16.21
C VAL A 138 1.07 -4.42 -15.57
N SER A 139 1.20 -4.39 -14.24
CA SER A 139 1.95 -5.40 -13.50
C SER A 139 1.05 -6.61 -13.18
N ASP A 140 1.49 -7.80 -13.54
CA ASP A 140 0.86 -9.06 -13.14
C ASP A 140 1.66 -9.73 -12.04
N TYR A 141 1.12 -9.67 -10.82
CA TYR A 141 1.72 -10.23 -9.62
C TYR A 141 1.90 -11.76 -9.70
N GLY A 142 0.92 -12.45 -10.25
CA GLY A 142 0.91 -13.92 -10.33
C GLY A 142 1.92 -14.45 -11.35
N LEU A 143 1.90 -13.94 -12.57
CA LEU A 143 2.76 -14.38 -13.67
C LEU A 143 4.15 -13.75 -13.66
N LYS A 144 4.43 -12.87 -12.70
CA LYS A 144 5.73 -12.19 -12.58
C LYS A 144 6.15 -11.49 -13.87
N LYS A 145 5.20 -10.76 -14.47
CA LYS A 145 5.42 -10.02 -15.71
C LYS A 145 4.84 -8.61 -15.66
N VAL A 146 5.26 -7.80 -16.62
CA VAL A 146 4.65 -6.50 -16.92
C VAL A 146 4.17 -6.54 -18.37
N SER A 147 2.88 -6.33 -18.57
CA SER A 147 2.27 -6.26 -19.89
C SER A 147 2.21 -4.81 -20.38
N VAL A 148 2.59 -4.58 -21.63
CA VAL A 148 2.42 -3.32 -22.34
C VAL A 148 1.32 -3.53 -23.37
N VAL A 149 0.23 -2.77 -23.24
CA VAL A 149 -0.99 -2.90 -24.06
C VAL A 149 -1.16 -1.62 -24.86
N ASP A 150 -1.42 -1.73 -26.16
CA ASP A 150 -1.84 -0.62 -27.01
C ASP A 150 -3.28 -0.21 -26.66
N LEU A 151 -3.48 1.05 -26.27
CA LEU A 151 -4.78 1.53 -25.84
C LEU A 151 -5.80 1.62 -26.99
N SER A 152 -5.36 1.74 -28.23
CA SER A 152 -6.23 1.88 -29.39
C SER A 152 -6.80 0.53 -29.84
N SER A 153 -5.95 -0.48 -29.99
CA SER A 153 -6.34 -1.83 -30.39
C SER A 153 -6.84 -2.66 -29.21
N GLY A 154 -6.23 -2.50 -28.04
CA GLY A 154 -6.46 -3.35 -26.86
C GLY A 154 -5.56 -4.58 -26.80
N ASP A 155 -4.66 -4.72 -27.76
CA ASP A 155 -3.77 -5.87 -27.84
C ASP A 155 -2.57 -5.71 -26.90
N VAL A 156 -2.12 -6.83 -26.32
CA VAL A 156 -0.85 -6.88 -25.59
C VAL A 156 0.30 -6.83 -26.62
N GLU A 157 0.98 -5.69 -26.71
CA GLU A 157 2.15 -5.54 -27.57
C GLU A 157 3.34 -6.36 -27.08
N LYS A 158 3.51 -6.40 -25.76
CA LYS A 158 4.67 -7.04 -25.13
C LYS A 158 4.38 -7.48 -23.70
N ASP A 159 4.77 -8.73 -23.40
CA ASP A 159 4.95 -9.21 -22.04
C ASP A 159 6.43 -9.20 -21.70
N ILE A 160 6.77 -8.60 -20.57
CA ILE A 160 8.12 -8.44 -20.04
C ILE A 160 8.20 -9.24 -18.75
N THR A 161 8.90 -10.39 -18.78
CA THR A 161 9.16 -11.16 -17.56
C THR A 161 10.06 -10.35 -16.64
N VAL A 162 9.67 -10.21 -15.38
CA VAL A 162 10.43 -9.52 -14.33
C VAL A 162 10.80 -10.51 -13.22
N LYS A 163 11.68 -10.09 -12.32
CA LYS A 163 12.24 -11.03 -11.33
C LYS A 163 11.18 -11.67 -10.46
N ASP A 164 10.45 -10.92 -9.65
CA ASP A 164 9.47 -11.46 -8.71
C ASP A 164 8.39 -10.46 -8.36
N TYR A 165 7.17 -10.91 -8.21
CA TYR A 165 6.01 -10.26 -7.59
C TYR A 165 5.89 -8.75 -7.87
N PRO A 166 5.78 -8.33 -9.15
CA PRO A 166 5.61 -6.92 -9.48
C PRO A 166 4.32 -6.38 -8.86
N TYR A 167 4.42 -5.21 -8.23
CA TYR A 167 3.35 -4.62 -7.44
C TYR A 167 2.89 -3.30 -8.06
N LEU A 168 2.92 -2.20 -7.30
CA LEU A 168 2.58 -0.89 -7.85
C LEU A 168 3.74 -0.31 -8.68
N MET A 169 3.40 0.62 -9.56
CA MET A 169 4.33 1.27 -10.46
C MET A 169 4.03 2.76 -10.62
N ASP A 170 5.00 3.49 -11.14
CA ASP A 170 4.82 4.83 -11.67
C ASP A 170 5.65 5.02 -12.93
N SER A 171 5.41 6.10 -13.67
CA SER A 171 6.20 6.45 -14.85
C SER A 171 6.98 7.73 -14.63
N THR A 172 8.11 7.87 -15.33
CA THR A 172 8.81 9.15 -15.38
C THR A 172 7.97 10.18 -16.13
N VAL A 173 8.16 11.46 -15.78
CA VAL A 173 7.35 12.58 -16.33
C VAL A 173 7.49 12.70 -17.85
N ASP A 174 8.65 12.31 -18.40
CA ASP A 174 8.92 12.28 -19.84
C ASP A 174 8.38 11.02 -20.54
N GLY A 175 7.65 10.15 -19.84
CA GLY A 175 7.11 8.89 -20.37
C GLY A 175 8.18 7.85 -20.74
N LYS A 176 9.47 8.13 -20.52
CA LYS A 176 10.55 7.26 -20.98
C LYS A 176 10.63 5.94 -20.25
N TYR A 177 10.40 5.93 -18.93
CA TYR A 177 10.48 4.73 -18.12
C TYR A 177 9.18 4.49 -17.34
N ALA A 178 8.72 3.23 -17.34
CA ALA A 178 7.88 2.71 -16.29
C ALA A 178 8.78 2.10 -15.20
N ILE A 179 8.50 2.41 -13.93
CA ILE A 179 9.29 1.96 -12.78
C ILE A 179 8.39 1.12 -11.89
N VAL A 180 8.73 -0.17 -11.76
CA VAL A 180 7.90 -1.19 -11.12
C VAL A 180 8.55 -1.65 -9.84
N GLY A 181 7.84 -1.56 -8.72
CA GLY A 181 8.27 -2.11 -7.44
C GLY A 181 7.92 -3.59 -7.31
N HIS A 182 8.81 -4.37 -6.72
CA HIS A 182 8.57 -5.78 -6.43
C HIS A 182 8.23 -5.97 -4.95
N ALA A 183 7.08 -6.59 -4.66
CA ALA A 183 6.57 -6.70 -3.29
C ALA A 183 7.50 -7.46 -2.36
N LEU A 184 8.10 -8.54 -2.82
CA LEU A 184 8.91 -9.45 -2.02
C LEU A 184 10.35 -9.53 -2.55
N PRO A 185 11.31 -9.95 -1.70
CA PRO A 185 12.66 -10.26 -2.11
C PRO A 185 12.71 -11.45 -3.08
N SER A 186 13.73 -11.49 -3.93
CA SER A 186 13.99 -12.60 -4.84
C SER A 186 15.39 -13.17 -4.63
N GLY A 187 15.52 -14.50 -4.83
CA GLY A 187 16.78 -15.23 -4.68
C GLY A 187 16.85 -16.04 -3.39
N ASN A 188 18.07 -16.35 -2.96
CA ASN A 188 18.35 -17.13 -1.77
C ASN A 188 18.38 -16.20 -0.53
N ALA A 189 17.55 -16.47 0.47
CA ALA A 189 17.43 -15.64 1.68
C ALA A 189 18.71 -15.61 2.57
N SER A 190 19.64 -16.53 2.38
CA SER A 190 20.93 -16.53 3.07
C SER A 190 22.01 -15.68 2.40
N GLU A 191 21.73 -15.06 1.24
CA GLU A 191 22.68 -14.20 0.55
C GLU A 191 22.77 -12.80 1.16
N ALA A 192 23.98 -12.25 1.16
CA ALA A 192 24.27 -10.93 1.75
C ALA A 192 23.60 -9.75 1.04
N LYS A 193 22.94 -9.95 -0.11
CA LYS A 193 22.24 -8.91 -0.86
C LYS A 193 20.76 -9.23 -1.10
N TYR A 194 20.20 -10.09 -0.29
CA TYR A 194 18.81 -10.51 -0.41
C TYR A 194 17.85 -9.38 -0.03
N ALA A 195 17.08 -8.91 -1.00
CA ALA A 195 16.14 -7.80 -0.84
C ALA A 195 15.13 -7.75 -2.00
N ALA A 196 14.00 -7.10 -1.77
CA ALA A 196 13.11 -6.65 -2.82
C ALA A 196 13.82 -5.69 -3.79
N SER A 197 13.31 -5.52 -4.99
CA SER A 197 13.94 -4.73 -6.04
C SER A 197 12.96 -3.81 -6.76
N VAL A 198 13.50 -2.98 -7.64
CA VAL A 198 12.75 -2.10 -8.53
C VAL A 198 13.25 -2.28 -9.95
N THR A 199 12.35 -2.52 -10.90
CA THR A 199 12.67 -2.67 -12.32
C THR A 199 12.35 -1.41 -13.10
N PHE A 200 13.27 -0.99 -13.97
CA PHE A 200 13.09 0.07 -14.97
C PHE A 200 12.80 -0.55 -16.33
N ILE A 201 11.66 -0.21 -16.90
CA ILE A 201 11.24 -0.61 -18.24
C ILE A 201 11.32 0.62 -19.14
N ASP A 202 12.10 0.55 -20.22
CA ASP A 202 12.14 1.59 -21.25
C ASP A 202 10.91 1.44 -22.15
N MET A 203 10.07 2.47 -22.18
CA MET A 203 8.79 2.44 -22.87
C MET A 203 8.92 2.52 -24.39
N ASN A 204 10.06 3.00 -24.92
CA ASN A 204 10.31 3.02 -26.38
C ASN A 204 10.65 1.63 -26.91
N THR A 205 11.30 0.79 -26.10
CA THR A 205 11.73 -0.55 -26.50
C THR A 205 10.91 -1.65 -25.85
N SER A 206 10.02 -1.30 -24.93
CA SER A 206 9.23 -2.23 -24.09
C SER A 206 10.11 -3.35 -23.53
N SER A 207 11.22 -2.94 -22.85
CA SER A 207 12.19 -3.89 -22.29
C SER A 207 12.76 -3.43 -20.95
N GLU A 208 13.14 -4.39 -20.10
CA GLU A 208 13.89 -4.09 -18.88
C GLU A 208 15.26 -3.51 -19.23
N VAL A 209 15.61 -2.38 -18.61
CA VAL A 209 16.92 -1.73 -18.76
C VAL A 209 17.72 -1.65 -17.47
N ALA A 210 17.10 -1.87 -16.33
CA ALA A 210 17.78 -1.98 -15.05
C ALA A 210 16.85 -2.67 -14.01
N ASN A 211 17.48 -3.46 -13.12
CA ASN A 211 16.84 -3.94 -11.88
C ASN A 211 17.74 -3.53 -10.71
N ILE A 212 17.17 -2.78 -9.77
CA ILE A 212 17.89 -2.19 -8.64
C ILE A 212 17.44 -2.89 -7.36
N ALA A 213 18.32 -3.69 -6.76
CA ALA A 213 18.07 -4.27 -5.45
C ALA A 213 18.06 -3.17 -4.37
N LEU A 214 17.03 -3.16 -3.54
CA LEU A 214 16.91 -2.28 -2.38
C LEU A 214 17.92 -2.70 -1.28
N PRO A 215 18.07 -1.96 -0.17
CA PRO A 215 18.92 -2.40 0.93
C PRO A 215 18.54 -3.80 1.43
N GLN A 216 19.54 -4.59 1.80
CA GLN A 216 19.35 -5.96 2.33
C GLN A 216 18.27 -6.01 3.42
N GLY A 217 17.34 -6.96 3.31
CA GLY A 217 16.20 -7.11 4.20
C GLY A 217 15.00 -6.22 3.86
N SER A 218 15.03 -5.48 2.74
CA SER A 218 13.85 -4.77 2.22
C SER A 218 12.83 -5.77 1.70
N SER A 219 11.57 -5.59 2.10
CA SER A 219 10.40 -6.37 1.65
C SER A 219 9.15 -5.48 1.67
N ASN A 220 8.00 -6.01 1.29
CA ASN A 220 6.72 -5.28 1.30
C ASN A 220 6.80 -3.92 0.57
N VAL A 221 7.32 -3.91 -0.66
CA VAL A 221 7.28 -2.71 -1.49
C VAL A 221 5.82 -2.48 -1.89
N ARG A 222 5.19 -1.44 -1.28
CA ARG A 222 3.76 -1.16 -1.46
C ARG A 222 3.49 0.10 -2.29
N GLY A 223 4.42 1.05 -2.34
CA GLY A 223 4.24 2.30 -3.06
C GLY A 223 5.49 2.78 -3.76
N ILE A 224 5.30 3.37 -4.94
CA ILE A 224 6.34 4.01 -5.72
C ILE A 224 5.79 5.26 -6.40
N LYS A 225 6.58 6.35 -6.42
CA LYS A 225 6.26 7.59 -7.13
C LYS A 225 7.51 8.25 -7.68
N CYS A 226 7.43 8.70 -8.92
CA CYS A 226 8.44 9.56 -9.53
C CYS A 226 8.20 11.02 -9.14
N SER A 227 9.28 11.77 -8.87
CA SER A 227 9.16 13.20 -8.63
C SER A 227 8.78 13.94 -9.91
N PRO A 228 7.87 14.94 -9.83
CA PRO A 228 7.49 15.74 -10.99
C PRO A 228 8.65 16.48 -11.68
N ASP A 229 9.77 16.72 -10.99
CA ASP A 229 10.99 17.30 -11.60
C ASP A 229 11.84 16.26 -12.40
N GLY A 230 11.38 15.00 -12.44
CA GLY A 230 12.01 13.92 -13.22
C GLY A 230 13.31 13.35 -12.66
N LYS A 231 13.74 13.76 -11.46
CA LYS A 231 15.05 13.37 -10.93
C LYS A 231 15.03 12.10 -10.10
N TRP A 232 13.96 11.89 -9.34
CA TRP A 232 13.92 10.89 -8.28
C TRP A 232 12.71 9.98 -8.38
N ALA A 233 12.91 8.71 -8.02
CA ALA A 233 11.83 7.80 -7.68
C ALA A 233 11.91 7.46 -6.19
N TYR A 234 10.78 7.54 -5.50
CA TYR A 234 10.63 7.23 -4.06
C TYR A 234 9.91 5.90 -3.93
N VAL A 235 10.51 4.98 -3.18
CA VAL A 235 10.02 3.60 -3.01
C VAL A 235 9.76 3.33 -1.54
N LEU A 236 8.51 3.03 -1.19
CA LEU A 236 8.09 2.63 0.16
C LEU A 236 8.31 1.13 0.37
N HIS A 237 8.90 0.77 1.49
CA HIS A 237 9.10 -0.64 1.85
C HIS A 237 9.30 -0.81 3.36
N THR A 238 9.09 -2.04 3.85
CA THR A 238 9.60 -2.44 5.16
C THR A 238 11.10 -2.76 5.04
N PHE A 239 11.83 -2.59 6.13
CA PHE A 239 13.25 -2.84 6.18
C PHE A 239 13.59 -3.73 7.38
N GLY A 240 13.64 -5.05 7.13
CA GLY A 240 13.97 -6.08 8.10
C GLY A 240 15.47 -6.16 8.35
N LYS A 241 15.87 -6.09 9.62
CA LYS A 241 17.26 -6.30 10.04
C LYS A 241 17.44 -7.75 10.46
N THR A 242 17.35 -8.64 9.50
CA THR A 242 17.32 -10.10 9.69
C THR A 242 18.57 -10.69 10.36
N SER A 243 19.68 -9.95 10.35
CA SER A 243 20.94 -10.33 11.03
C SER A 243 21.03 -9.88 12.49
N LEU A 244 20.02 -9.16 13.00
CA LEU A 244 19.98 -8.76 14.40
C LEU A 244 19.28 -9.82 15.24
N PRO A 245 19.89 -10.26 16.36
CA PRO A 245 19.23 -11.18 17.25
C PRO A 245 18.00 -10.53 17.91
N THR A 246 16.99 -11.33 18.11
CA THR A 246 15.66 -10.93 18.63
C THR A 246 15.67 -10.36 20.04
N THR A 247 16.77 -10.42 20.78
CA THR A 247 16.93 -9.71 22.05
C THR A 247 16.70 -8.20 21.93
N GLN A 248 16.69 -7.64 20.72
CA GLN A 248 16.41 -6.24 20.43
C GLN A 248 14.97 -5.97 19.97
N ILE A 249 14.14 -7.01 19.79
CA ILE A 249 12.74 -6.86 19.35
C ILE A 249 11.94 -5.91 20.25
N THR A 250 12.15 -5.96 21.57
CA THR A 250 11.47 -5.06 22.53
C THR A 250 11.72 -3.57 22.24
N ARG A 251 12.75 -3.26 21.46
CA ARG A 251 13.10 -1.89 21.06
C ARG A 251 12.70 -1.59 19.61
N GLY A 252 12.02 -2.52 18.94
CA GLY A 252 11.47 -2.35 17.60
C GLY A 252 12.46 -2.35 16.44
N TRP A 253 13.72 -2.48 16.67
CA TRP A 253 14.78 -2.26 15.67
C TRP A 253 14.94 -3.37 14.64
N THR A 254 14.31 -4.51 14.81
CA THR A 254 14.37 -5.63 13.86
C THR A 254 13.57 -5.37 12.60
N MET A 255 12.44 -4.66 12.71
CA MET A 255 11.64 -4.18 11.58
C MET A 255 11.58 -2.66 11.64
N THR A 256 11.90 -1.99 10.55
CA THR A 256 11.75 -0.54 10.36
C THR A 256 11.04 -0.26 9.04
N ASN A 257 10.60 0.97 8.85
CA ASN A 257 9.77 1.39 7.72
C ASN A 257 10.50 2.50 6.97
N ALA A 258 10.70 2.29 5.69
CA ALA A 258 11.69 3.06 4.93
C ALA A 258 11.15 3.62 3.61
N VAL A 259 11.81 4.67 3.15
CA VAL A 259 11.72 5.17 1.78
C VAL A 259 13.12 5.14 1.17
N THR A 260 13.26 4.46 0.04
CA THR A 260 14.47 4.53 -0.78
C THR A 260 14.30 5.54 -1.89
N ILE A 261 15.27 6.46 -2.02
CA ILE A 261 15.35 7.42 -3.12
C ILE A 261 16.26 6.81 -4.20
N ILE A 262 15.73 6.70 -5.41
CA ILE A 262 16.46 6.25 -6.60
C ILE A 262 16.73 7.44 -7.50
N ASP A 263 17.96 7.60 -7.93
CA ASP A 263 18.38 8.52 -8.99
C ASP A 263 17.93 7.94 -10.34
N ILE A 264 16.93 8.57 -10.99
CA ILE A 264 16.36 8.08 -12.24
C ILE A 264 17.39 8.10 -13.38
N ALA A 265 18.19 9.14 -13.48
CA ALA A 265 19.17 9.30 -14.56
C ALA A 265 20.28 8.25 -14.48
N ASN A 266 20.78 7.99 -13.28
CA ASN A 266 21.87 7.05 -13.04
C ASN A 266 21.41 5.63 -12.72
N LYS A 267 20.10 5.41 -12.50
CA LYS A 267 19.49 4.13 -12.13
C LYS A 267 20.19 3.45 -10.94
N ASN A 268 20.38 4.20 -9.86
CA ASN A 268 21.00 3.71 -8.65
C ASN A 268 20.33 4.28 -7.39
N ILE A 269 20.58 3.64 -6.26
CA ILE A 269 20.10 4.15 -4.96
C ILE A 269 20.90 5.41 -4.60
N TYR A 270 20.19 6.52 -4.41
CA TYR A 270 20.77 7.75 -3.88
C TYR A 270 20.92 7.68 -2.36
N THR A 271 19.87 7.29 -1.65
CA THR A 271 19.86 7.03 -0.19
C THR A 271 18.59 6.27 0.21
N THR A 272 18.57 5.78 1.44
CA THR A 272 17.37 5.25 2.10
C THR A 272 17.24 5.90 3.47
N PHE A 273 16.05 6.37 3.82
CA PHE A 273 15.76 6.95 5.12
C PHE A 273 14.57 6.27 5.79
N LEU A 274 14.49 6.37 7.12
CA LEU A 274 13.46 5.75 7.93
C LEU A 274 12.32 6.73 8.22
N LEU A 275 11.10 6.22 8.22
CA LEU A 275 9.89 6.95 8.61
C LEU A 275 9.69 6.91 10.13
N ASP A 276 10.31 5.96 10.78
CA ASP A 276 10.21 5.71 12.22
C ASP A 276 10.88 6.81 13.06
N ARG A 277 10.41 6.99 14.27
CA ARG A 277 11.11 7.76 15.31
C ARG A 277 11.68 6.80 16.37
N MET A 278 12.59 7.29 17.18
CA MET A 278 13.40 6.47 18.11
C MET A 278 12.56 5.57 19.04
N MET A 279 11.37 6.00 19.43
CA MET A 279 10.50 5.31 20.38
C MET A 279 9.16 4.89 19.79
N GLU A 280 8.98 5.04 18.47
CA GLU A 280 7.69 4.76 17.82
C GLU A 280 7.89 4.46 16.34
N GLY A 281 7.35 3.32 15.90
CA GLY A 281 7.38 2.92 14.50
C GLY A 281 6.29 3.58 13.67
N ALA A 282 6.54 3.64 12.36
CA ALA A 282 5.59 4.02 11.32
C ALA A 282 5.24 2.78 10.49
N ALA A 283 4.64 1.77 11.14
CA ALA A 283 4.50 0.44 10.59
C ALA A 283 3.60 0.36 9.36
N ASP A 284 4.01 -0.47 8.42
CA ASP A 284 3.28 -0.83 7.21
C ASP A 284 2.91 0.39 6.35
N PRO A 285 3.90 1.19 5.88
CA PRO A 285 3.66 2.28 4.96
C PRO A 285 3.12 1.72 3.63
N TRP A 286 2.10 2.39 3.05
CA TRP A 286 1.36 1.82 1.91
C TRP A 286 1.44 2.64 0.64
N GLY A 287 0.93 3.86 0.65
CA GLY A 287 0.86 4.73 -0.51
C GLY A 287 1.64 6.02 -0.33
N LEU A 288 1.99 6.67 -1.43
CA LEU A 288 2.64 7.97 -1.40
C LEU A 288 2.15 8.89 -2.52
N ALA A 289 2.14 10.19 -2.26
CA ALA A 289 1.85 11.25 -3.21
C ALA A 289 2.89 12.36 -3.08
N ILE A 290 3.25 13.00 -4.19
CA ILE A 290 4.28 14.05 -4.23
C ILE A 290 3.66 15.32 -4.81
N SER A 291 3.98 16.48 -4.21
CA SER A 291 3.55 17.78 -4.71
C SER A 291 4.15 18.11 -6.09
N ALA A 292 3.40 18.85 -6.93
CA ALA A 292 3.82 19.19 -8.29
C ALA A 292 5.16 19.96 -8.34
N ASP A 293 5.53 20.66 -7.27
CA ASP A 293 6.83 21.34 -7.12
C ASP A 293 7.96 20.43 -6.60
N SER A 294 7.69 19.13 -6.41
CA SER A 294 8.62 18.11 -5.89
C SER A 294 9.16 18.39 -4.47
N LYS A 295 8.50 19.26 -3.69
CA LYS A 295 9.01 19.67 -2.37
C LYS A 295 8.39 18.95 -1.19
N THR A 296 7.23 18.33 -1.38
CA THR A 296 6.51 17.64 -0.29
C THR A 296 6.06 16.26 -0.73
N MET A 297 6.23 15.28 0.15
CA MET A 297 5.70 13.93 -0.02
C MET A 297 4.72 13.63 1.12
N TRP A 298 3.66 12.91 0.78
CA TRP A 298 2.66 12.41 1.72
C TRP A 298 2.70 10.89 1.69
N VAL A 299 2.70 10.25 2.85
CA VAL A 299 2.79 8.79 3.00
C VAL A 299 1.65 8.32 3.87
N SER A 300 0.81 7.41 3.38
CA SER A 300 -0.15 6.69 4.21
C SER A 300 0.55 5.56 4.97
N VAL A 301 0.32 5.47 6.28
CA VAL A 301 0.92 4.46 7.15
C VAL A 301 -0.18 3.60 7.73
N SER A 302 -0.41 2.43 7.11
CA SER A 302 -1.60 1.60 7.33
C SER A 302 -1.64 1.00 8.73
N GLY A 303 -0.50 0.51 9.23
CA GLY A 303 -0.43 -0.17 10.52
C GLY A 303 -0.55 0.77 11.73
N THR A 304 -0.24 2.05 11.57
CA THR A 304 -0.32 3.04 12.65
C THR A 304 -1.41 4.09 12.46
N HIS A 305 -2.25 3.93 11.42
CA HIS A 305 -3.47 4.72 11.17
C HIS A 305 -3.23 6.22 10.99
N GLN A 306 -2.14 6.58 10.31
CA GLN A 306 -1.71 7.96 10.15
C GLN A 306 -1.26 8.29 8.74
N VAL A 307 -1.13 9.58 8.45
CA VAL A 307 -0.45 10.10 7.27
C VAL A 307 0.78 10.87 7.73
N LEU A 308 1.91 10.60 7.10
CA LEU A 308 3.14 11.37 7.30
C LEU A 308 3.32 12.36 6.16
N ARG A 309 3.58 13.62 6.50
CA ARG A 309 4.07 14.62 5.57
C ARG A 309 5.58 14.72 5.67
N VAL A 310 6.27 14.62 4.54
CA VAL A 310 7.73 14.69 4.46
C VAL A 310 8.13 15.98 3.71
N ASP A 311 8.99 16.79 4.29
CA ASP A 311 9.62 17.92 3.61
C ASP A 311 10.79 17.43 2.74
N LEU A 312 10.51 17.21 1.45
CA LEU A 312 11.51 16.76 0.48
C LEU A 312 12.54 17.85 0.17
N ASN A 313 12.13 19.13 0.18
CA ASN A 313 13.05 20.23 -0.07
C ASN A 313 14.12 20.30 1.02
N GLY A 314 13.70 20.29 2.28
CA GLY A 314 14.62 20.24 3.43
C GLY A 314 15.49 19.00 3.43
N LEU A 315 14.90 17.83 3.13
CA LEU A 315 15.63 16.57 3.02
C LEU A 315 16.76 16.65 1.98
N HIS A 316 16.46 17.05 0.75
CA HIS A 316 17.47 17.14 -0.31
C HIS A 316 18.56 18.19 -0.02
N GLN A 317 18.21 19.28 0.64
CA GLN A 317 19.21 20.26 1.13
C GLN A 317 20.16 19.62 2.14
N LEU A 318 19.64 18.90 3.14
CA LEU A 318 20.47 18.19 4.13
C LEU A 318 21.32 17.12 3.48
N LEU A 319 20.80 16.36 2.52
CA LEU A 319 21.53 15.31 1.78
C LEU A 319 22.68 15.84 0.92
N THR A 320 22.61 17.12 0.52
CA THR A 320 23.72 17.82 -0.17
C THR A 320 24.69 18.53 0.78
N GLY A 321 24.49 18.39 2.09
CA GLY A 321 25.32 19.00 3.13
C GLY A 321 24.97 20.46 3.41
N ASN A 322 23.89 20.99 2.87
CA ASN A 322 23.38 22.31 3.19
C ASN A 322 22.56 22.27 4.49
N LEU A 323 23.16 22.56 5.62
CA LEU A 323 22.51 22.53 6.94
C LEU A 323 21.64 23.78 7.24
N SER A 324 21.53 24.73 6.30
CA SER A 324 20.70 25.94 6.47
C SER A 324 19.23 25.79 6.07
N GLY A 325 18.83 24.61 5.60
CA GLY A 325 17.53 24.37 5.00
C GLY A 325 16.61 23.45 5.79
N GLY A 326 16.07 23.90 6.91
CA GLY A 326 14.79 23.36 7.36
C GLY A 326 13.69 24.22 6.74
N ASP A 327 12.65 23.63 6.15
CA ASP A 327 11.50 24.40 5.65
C ASP A 327 10.84 25.14 6.82
N SER A 328 11.00 26.46 6.85
CA SER A 328 10.30 27.34 7.79
C SER A 328 8.82 27.52 7.44
N SER A 329 8.31 26.80 6.44
CA SER A 329 6.95 26.98 5.92
C SER A 329 5.85 26.31 6.75
N GLN A 330 6.18 25.55 7.79
CA GLN A 330 5.16 25.00 8.68
C GLN A 330 4.95 25.87 9.92
N ILE A 331 3.90 26.64 9.87
CA ILE A 331 3.42 27.40 11.01
C ILE A 331 2.55 26.50 11.88
N ASP A 332 3.12 26.09 13.02
CA ASP A 332 2.42 25.37 14.09
C ASP A 332 1.73 26.38 15.00
N SER A 333 0.41 26.32 15.08
CA SER A 333 -0.39 27.24 15.89
C SER A 333 -0.12 27.16 17.42
N ASN A 334 0.68 26.19 17.87
CA ASN A 334 1.10 26.07 19.27
C ASN A 334 2.49 26.62 19.53
N SER A 335 3.18 27.08 18.50
CA SER A 335 4.52 27.61 18.59
C SER A 335 4.55 29.13 18.40
N TYR A 336 5.65 29.75 18.87
CA TYR A 336 5.93 31.16 18.63
C TYR A 336 7.00 31.32 17.56
N TYR A 337 6.89 32.43 16.80
CA TYR A 337 7.73 32.76 15.65
C TYR A 337 8.26 34.16 15.73
N LYS A 338 9.44 34.40 15.17
CA LYS A 338 9.95 35.73 14.86
C LYS A 338 9.62 36.04 13.41
N ILE A 339 9.31 37.30 13.15
CA ILE A 339 9.04 37.85 11.81
C ILE A 339 10.13 38.85 11.52
N VAL A 340 11.09 38.51 10.65
CA VAL A 340 12.32 39.27 10.40
C VAL A 340 12.32 39.80 8.98
N ASN A 341 12.56 41.11 8.83
CA ASN A 341 12.57 41.79 7.55
C ASN A 341 13.80 41.43 6.70
N ARG A 342 13.61 41.12 5.39
CA ARG A 342 14.69 40.75 4.48
C ARG A 342 15.68 41.85 4.21
N ASN A 343 15.19 43.12 4.14
CA ASN A 343 16.02 44.31 3.84
C ASN A 343 16.93 44.72 5.01
N SER A 344 16.37 44.69 6.22
CA SER A 344 17.07 45.22 7.41
C SER A 344 17.65 44.15 8.31
N GLY A 345 17.20 42.88 8.22
CA GLY A 345 17.53 41.80 9.17
C GLY A 345 16.91 41.99 10.57
N LYS A 346 16.03 42.99 10.77
CA LYS A 346 15.41 43.30 12.05
C LYS A 346 14.06 42.63 12.24
N ALA A 347 13.70 42.32 13.49
CA ALA A 347 12.45 41.68 13.88
C ALA A 347 11.31 42.68 14.00
N VAL A 348 10.07 42.28 13.71
CA VAL A 348 8.86 43.01 14.08
C VAL A 348 8.78 43.04 15.60
N ASP A 349 8.53 44.22 16.17
CA ASP A 349 8.60 44.50 17.61
C ASP A 349 7.41 45.33 18.06
N VAL A 350 6.90 45.02 19.25
CA VAL A 350 5.97 45.87 19.97
C VAL A 350 6.78 46.81 20.89
N PRO A 351 6.86 48.11 20.59
CA PRO A 351 7.71 49.04 21.34
C PRO A 351 7.47 48.98 22.84
N GLY A 352 8.53 48.60 23.59
CA GLY A 352 8.45 48.52 25.06
C GLY A 352 7.45 47.44 25.58
N GLY A 353 6.93 46.56 24.74
CA GLY A 353 5.89 45.61 25.13
C GLY A 353 4.55 46.28 25.51
N ASN A 354 4.26 47.45 24.93
CA ASN A 354 3.07 48.25 25.26
C ASN A 354 1.78 47.55 24.80
N SER A 355 0.94 47.14 25.75
CA SER A 355 -0.29 46.40 25.51
C SER A 355 -1.53 47.27 25.20
N ALA A 356 -1.37 48.59 24.96
CA ALA A 356 -2.49 49.42 24.56
C ALA A 356 -2.94 49.15 23.11
N ASN A 357 -4.25 49.15 22.86
CA ASN A 357 -4.78 49.09 21.50
C ASN A 357 -4.26 50.28 20.67
N ASN A 358 -4.08 50.11 19.39
CA ASN A 358 -3.52 51.07 18.45
C ASN A 358 -2.02 51.38 18.68
N THR A 359 -1.27 50.53 19.38
CA THR A 359 0.18 50.62 19.48
C THR A 359 0.80 50.27 18.14
N GLN A 360 1.48 51.20 17.46
CA GLN A 360 2.15 50.96 16.18
C GLN A 360 3.34 50.03 16.38
N LEU A 361 3.41 48.97 15.53
CA LEU A 361 4.56 48.08 15.46
C LEU A 361 5.73 48.75 14.76
N VAL A 362 6.93 48.38 15.18
CA VAL A 362 8.19 48.82 14.60
C VAL A 362 9.07 47.63 14.22
N GLN A 363 10.14 47.87 13.47
CA GLN A 363 11.25 46.94 13.41
C GLN A 363 12.31 47.29 14.45
N TRP A 364 12.90 46.27 15.06
CA TRP A 364 13.97 46.44 16.07
C TRP A 364 15.00 45.30 15.93
N ASP A 365 16.19 45.53 16.51
CA ASP A 365 17.21 44.49 16.60
C ASP A 365 16.64 43.26 17.28
N ASP A 366 16.96 42.08 16.74
CA ASP A 366 16.44 40.79 17.26
C ASP A 366 17.11 40.46 18.62
N VAL A 367 16.40 40.76 19.70
CA VAL A 367 16.83 40.48 21.07
C VAL A 367 16.09 39.29 21.70
N GLY A 368 15.13 38.71 20.99
CA GLY A 368 14.43 37.47 21.38
C GLY A 368 13.42 37.64 22.53
N ASN A 369 13.01 38.85 22.85
CA ASN A 369 11.99 39.16 23.87
C ASN A 369 10.59 38.67 23.41
N ASN A 370 9.65 38.55 24.35
CA ASN A 370 8.28 38.15 24.06
C ASN A 370 7.52 39.12 23.15
N ASN A 371 7.88 40.41 23.17
CA ASN A 371 7.33 41.45 22.28
C ASN A 371 7.79 41.33 20.81
N GLN A 372 8.77 40.45 20.50
CA GLN A 372 9.22 40.10 19.16
C GLN A 372 8.80 38.67 18.74
N GLN A 373 7.97 38.02 19.54
CA GLN A 373 7.52 36.67 19.30
C GLN A 373 6.01 36.61 19.04
N TYR A 374 5.61 35.89 18.01
CA TYR A 374 4.24 35.87 17.52
C TYR A 374 3.74 34.43 17.34
N LYS A 375 2.50 34.21 17.76
CA LYS A 375 1.76 32.98 17.46
C LYS A 375 0.91 33.22 16.20
N LEU A 376 0.97 32.33 15.25
CA LEU A 376 0.19 32.39 14.01
C LEU A 376 -0.93 31.36 14.07
N VAL A 377 -2.18 31.83 14.12
CA VAL A 377 -3.37 30.98 14.22
C VAL A 377 -4.08 30.98 12.87
N ALA A 378 -4.06 29.85 12.17
CA ALA A 378 -4.72 29.71 10.87
C ALA A 378 -6.24 29.67 11.00
N ASP A 379 -6.95 30.23 9.99
CA ASP A 379 -8.38 30.03 9.79
C ASP A 379 -8.66 29.09 8.61
N ALA A 380 -9.92 28.74 8.43
CA ALA A 380 -10.34 27.82 7.37
C ALA A 380 -10.12 28.36 5.94
N ASP A 381 -9.95 29.68 5.78
CA ASP A 381 -9.73 30.34 4.49
C ASP A 381 -8.24 30.49 4.13
N GLY A 382 -7.33 29.94 4.96
CA GLY A 382 -5.88 30.02 4.76
C GLY A 382 -5.27 31.40 5.11
N TYR A 383 -5.95 32.18 5.95
CA TYR A 383 -5.39 33.37 6.58
C TYR A 383 -4.91 33.07 8.00
N TYR A 384 -4.04 33.89 8.52
CA TYR A 384 -3.53 33.80 9.89
C TYR A 384 -3.94 35.03 10.71
N THR A 385 -4.36 34.80 11.95
CA THR A 385 -4.32 35.82 12.98
C THR A 385 -2.95 35.74 13.66
N ILE A 386 -2.19 36.82 13.62
CA ILE A 386 -0.82 36.92 14.16
C ILE A 386 -0.88 37.59 15.51
N ILE A 387 -0.57 36.83 16.58
CA ILE A 387 -0.79 37.27 17.97
C ILE A 387 0.56 37.38 18.68
N ASN A 388 0.84 38.54 19.23
CA ASN A 388 2.07 38.80 20.00
C ASN A 388 2.09 37.98 21.30
N ARG A 389 3.24 37.43 21.65
CA ARG A 389 3.42 36.63 22.86
C ARG A 389 3.39 37.44 24.18
N GLY A 390 3.89 38.65 24.13
CA GLY A 390 3.98 39.53 25.32
C GLY A 390 2.65 40.17 25.68
N THR A 391 1.89 40.62 24.68
CA THR A 391 0.67 41.42 24.87
C THR A 391 -0.62 40.62 24.67
N ASN A 392 -0.57 39.44 24.05
CA ASN A 392 -1.71 38.65 23.59
C ASN A 392 -2.65 39.40 22.62
N LYS A 393 -2.15 40.41 21.91
CA LYS A 393 -2.90 41.19 20.92
C LYS A 393 -2.53 40.76 19.50
N ALA A 394 -3.46 41.00 18.56
CA ALA A 394 -3.27 40.71 17.17
C ALA A 394 -2.65 41.84 16.37
N LEU A 395 -1.87 41.52 15.33
CA LEU A 395 -1.48 42.47 14.30
C LEU A 395 -2.71 42.93 13.53
N ASP A 396 -2.94 44.24 13.45
CA ASP A 396 -4.12 44.84 12.84
C ASP A 396 -3.71 46.02 11.93
N ASN A 397 -4.32 46.14 10.73
CA ASN A 397 -4.06 47.30 9.88
C ASN A 397 -5.01 48.45 10.14
N ALA A 398 -5.71 48.45 11.27
CA ALA A 398 -6.67 49.47 11.74
C ALA A 398 -7.78 49.78 10.69
N GLY A 399 -8.09 48.86 9.79
CA GLY A 399 -9.07 49.05 8.70
C GLY A 399 -8.61 50.00 7.60
N ALA A 400 -7.35 50.39 7.58
CA ALA A 400 -6.81 51.36 6.61
C ALA A 400 -6.67 50.74 5.20
N THR A 401 -6.97 51.55 4.17
CA THR A 401 -6.89 51.12 2.75
C THR A 401 -5.84 51.93 1.96
N THR A 402 -5.19 52.90 2.57
CA THR A 402 -4.15 53.73 1.93
C THR A 402 -2.76 53.17 2.14
N ASP A 403 -1.82 53.54 1.25
CA ASP A 403 -0.40 53.16 1.44
C ASP A 403 0.21 53.94 2.62
N ASN A 404 1.24 53.34 3.19
CA ASN A 404 1.96 53.81 4.37
C ASN A 404 1.08 53.91 5.63
N SER A 405 0.00 53.13 5.71
CA SER A 405 -0.84 53.05 6.91
C SER A 405 -0.21 52.13 7.96
N ALA A 406 -0.25 52.57 9.23
CA ALA A 406 0.37 51.82 10.33
C ALA A 406 -0.23 50.41 10.51
N VAL A 407 0.63 49.43 10.79
CA VAL A 407 0.24 48.18 11.40
C VAL A 407 0.36 48.30 12.91
N VAL A 408 -0.71 48.02 13.61
CA VAL A 408 -0.84 48.27 15.06
C VAL A 408 -1.18 46.98 15.79
N GLU A 409 -1.04 46.94 17.09
CA GLU A 409 -1.64 45.91 17.95
C GLU A 409 -3.06 46.28 18.34
N TRP A 410 -3.95 45.26 18.35
CA TRP A 410 -5.33 45.42 18.79
C TRP A 410 -5.82 44.11 19.48
N ASP A 411 -6.86 44.24 20.31
CA ASP A 411 -7.50 43.07 20.89
C ASP A 411 -7.88 42.04 19.79
N VAL A 412 -7.71 40.78 20.09
CA VAL A 412 -8.00 39.71 19.11
C VAL A 412 -9.50 39.68 18.78
N THR A 413 -9.81 39.85 17.49
CA THR A 413 -11.18 39.81 16.96
C THR A 413 -11.26 38.90 15.75
N SER A 414 -12.45 38.71 15.19
CA SER A 414 -12.63 37.98 13.92
C SER A 414 -12.52 38.85 12.68
N SER A 415 -12.14 40.17 12.85
CA SER A 415 -12.11 41.16 11.79
C SER A 415 -11.10 40.83 10.69
N ASN A 416 -11.45 41.15 9.43
CA ASN A 416 -10.56 41.02 8.28
C ASN A 416 -9.29 41.87 8.37
N ASN A 417 -9.28 42.88 9.26
CA ASN A 417 -8.08 43.71 9.56
C ASN A 417 -6.94 42.93 10.19
N GLN A 418 -7.27 41.81 10.89
CA GLN A 418 -6.35 40.98 11.64
C GLN A 418 -6.02 39.66 10.90
N LYS A 419 -6.51 39.49 9.66
CA LYS A 419 -6.32 38.29 8.84
C LYS A 419 -5.24 38.55 7.81
N TRP A 420 -4.15 37.78 7.91
CA TRP A 420 -2.95 37.92 7.10
C TRP A 420 -2.72 36.67 6.27
N LYS A 421 -2.53 36.83 4.98
CA LYS A 421 -2.16 35.72 4.07
C LYS A 421 -0.67 35.74 3.86
N LEU A 422 -0.03 34.58 4.01
CA LEU A 422 1.38 34.40 3.71
C LEU A 422 1.51 34.00 2.22
N ILE A 423 2.24 34.83 1.48
CA ILE A 423 2.50 34.60 0.06
C ILE A 423 4.00 34.35 -0.10
N ASP A 424 4.36 33.18 -0.57
CA ASP A 424 5.75 32.82 -0.79
C ASP A 424 6.43 33.79 -1.77
N SER A 425 7.60 34.27 -1.41
CA SER A 425 8.42 35.18 -2.22
C SER A 425 9.74 34.56 -2.65
N GLY A 426 9.91 33.25 -2.42
CA GLY A 426 11.15 32.51 -2.68
C GLY A 426 12.19 32.67 -1.57
N ASP A 427 13.20 31.80 -1.57
CA ASP A 427 14.32 31.80 -0.61
C ASP A 427 13.91 31.71 0.87
N GLY A 428 12.70 31.18 1.18
CA GLY A 428 12.17 31.10 2.54
C GLY A 428 11.66 32.41 3.11
N TYR A 429 11.34 33.41 2.24
CA TYR A 429 10.70 34.65 2.60
C TYR A 429 9.25 34.72 2.14
N TYR A 430 8.42 35.44 2.87
CA TYR A 430 6.99 35.64 2.63
C TYR A 430 6.65 37.13 2.51
N LYS A 431 5.64 37.43 1.70
CA LYS A 431 4.89 38.68 1.82
C LYS A 431 3.64 38.43 2.67
N LEU A 432 3.33 39.30 3.58
CA LEU A 432 2.15 39.24 4.43
C LEU A 432 1.08 40.17 3.89
N GLN A 433 0.00 39.65 3.33
CA GLN A 433 -1.11 40.40 2.77
C GLN A 433 -2.30 40.43 3.73
N VAL A 434 -2.76 41.60 4.12
CA VAL A 434 -3.94 41.72 4.98
C VAL A 434 -5.24 41.54 4.19
N LYS A 435 -6.21 40.81 4.74
CA LYS A 435 -7.47 40.43 4.05
C LYS A 435 -8.36 41.64 3.76
N SER A 436 -8.40 42.65 4.67
CA SER A 436 -9.29 43.81 4.54
C SER A 436 -8.96 44.71 3.36
N SER A 437 -7.68 45.10 3.18
CA SER A 437 -7.24 46.08 2.18
C SER A 437 -6.46 45.47 1.01
N GLN A 438 -6.11 44.17 1.06
CA GLN A 438 -5.25 43.46 0.11
C GLN A 438 -3.83 44.07 -0.01
N LYS A 439 -3.44 44.93 0.93
CA LYS A 439 -2.10 45.53 1.00
C LYS A 439 -1.12 44.63 1.74
N TYR A 440 0.17 44.91 1.56
CA TYR A 440 1.25 44.05 2.05
C TYR A 440 1.99 44.73 3.20
N MET A 441 2.34 43.99 4.23
CA MET A 441 3.17 44.45 5.34
C MET A 441 4.55 44.87 4.82
N ASP A 442 4.97 46.08 5.22
CA ASP A 442 6.18 46.74 4.75
C ASP A 442 6.85 47.53 5.91
N VAL A 443 8.09 47.88 5.70
CA VAL A 443 8.78 48.85 6.57
C VAL A 443 8.66 50.24 5.95
N SER A 444 8.19 51.23 6.72
CA SER A 444 8.01 52.58 6.24
C SER A 444 9.30 53.16 5.64
N GLY A 445 9.17 53.64 4.37
CA GLY A 445 10.29 54.15 3.58
C GLY A 445 11.40 53.13 3.28
N ALA A 446 11.13 51.81 3.36
CA ALA A 446 12.12 50.75 3.24
C ALA A 446 13.35 50.96 4.16
N SER A 447 13.15 51.63 5.33
CA SER A 447 14.20 51.97 6.29
C SER A 447 14.89 50.67 6.82
N VAL A 448 16.19 50.76 7.08
CA VAL A 448 16.97 49.74 7.79
C VAL A 448 17.23 50.08 9.26
N ALA A 449 16.76 51.26 9.72
CA ALA A 449 16.96 51.72 11.08
C ALA A 449 16.05 51.02 12.09
N SER A 450 16.54 50.83 13.33
CA SER A 450 15.70 50.37 14.45
C SER A 450 14.64 51.46 14.74
N ASN A 451 13.46 51.04 15.22
CA ASN A 451 12.29 51.91 15.48
C ASN A 451 11.60 52.47 14.22
N ALA A 452 11.92 51.94 13.02
CA ALA A 452 11.13 52.29 11.83
C ALA A 452 9.76 51.58 11.89
N GLY A 453 8.68 52.33 11.58
CA GLY A 453 7.29 51.87 11.68
C GLY A 453 7.00 50.74 10.69
N ILE A 454 6.24 49.75 11.13
CA ILE A 454 5.63 48.72 10.24
C ILE A 454 4.34 49.35 9.68
N VAL A 455 4.19 49.23 8.36
CA VAL A 455 3.07 49.81 7.59
C VAL A 455 2.49 48.82 6.61
N THR A 456 1.38 49.17 5.96
CA THR A 456 0.85 48.42 4.81
C THR A 456 0.97 49.26 3.54
N ASN A 457 1.47 48.63 2.45
CA ASN A 457 1.67 49.25 1.14
C ASN A 457 1.13 48.37 -0.01
N SER A 458 0.96 48.98 -1.16
CA SER A 458 0.71 48.29 -2.41
C SER A 458 1.87 47.31 -2.72
N SER A 459 1.60 46.24 -3.47
CA SER A 459 2.62 45.23 -3.79
C SER A 459 3.80 45.86 -4.54
N SER A 460 5.03 45.50 -4.11
CA SER A 460 6.27 45.93 -4.77
C SER A 460 7.27 44.77 -4.78
N THR A 461 8.36 44.93 -5.53
CA THR A 461 9.50 43.99 -5.51
C THR A 461 10.51 44.29 -4.41
N SER A 462 10.23 45.27 -3.56
CA SER A 462 11.12 45.67 -2.47
C SER A 462 11.38 44.55 -1.47
N LEU A 463 12.62 44.42 -1.03
CA LEU A 463 13.01 43.50 0.03
C LEU A 463 12.40 43.89 1.38
N SER A 464 11.97 45.18 1.58
CA SER A 464 11.26 45.62 2.78
C SER A 464 9.86 45.01 2.97
N GLN A 465 9.26 44.43 1.89
CA GLN A 465 7.99 43.69 1.94
C GLN A 465 8.19 42.17 2.13
N GLN A 466 9.43 41.73 2.29
CA GLN A 466 9.75 40.32 2.38
C GLN A 466 10.22 39.97 3.80
N TRP A 467 9.58 38.94 4.37
CA TRP A 467 9.70 38.61 5.79
C TRP A 467 10.08 37.14 5.96
N LYS A 468 11.08 36.90 6.78
CA LYS A 468 11.42 35.56 7.22
C LYS A 468 10.66 35.22 8.49
N ILE A 469 9.91 34.13 8.51
CA ILE A 469 9.17 33.66 9.68
C ILE A 469 9.93 32.45 10.24
N SER A 470 10.49 32.60 11.43
CA SER A 470 11.35 31.60 12.07
C SER A 470 10.79 31.18 13.42
N LYS A 471 10.68 29.89 13.69
CA LYS A 471 10.21 29.38 15.00
C LYS A 471 11.16 29.80 16.12
N THR A 472 10.61 30.32 17.22
CA THR A 472 11.40 30.64 18.40
C THR A 472 11.59 29.39 19.26
N GLY A 473 12.85 28.95 19.44
CA GLY A 473 13.16 27.88 20.39
C GLY A 473 13.19 28.38 21.82
N THR A 474 12.85 27.55 22.78
CA THR A 474 13.21 27.77 24.19
C THR A 474 14.70 27.46 24.33
N GLY A 475 15.55 28.49 24.21
CA GLY A 475 16.99 28.36 24.51
C GLY A 475 17.90 28.73 23.34
N THR A 476 18.77 29.69 23.64
CA THR A 476 20.00 30.16 22.97
C THR A 476 20.40 29.57 21.63
N SER A 477 20.45 30.45 20.64
CA SER A 477 20.97 30.29 19.30
C SER A 477 22.40 29.72 19.27
N SER A 478 22.54 28.51 18.83
CA SER A 478 23.71 28.05 18.11
C SER A 478 23.29 26.89 17.19
N SER A 479 23.59 27.01 15.91
CA SER A 479 23.34 26.06 14.82
C SER A 479 22.16 25.09 15.06
N ASN A 480 21.07 25.25 14.33
CA ASN A 480 19.77 24.64 14.57
C ASN A 480 19.71 23.09 14.57
N TYR A 481 20.82 22.40 14.40
CA TYR A 481 20.87 20.94 14.29
C TYR A 481 21.59 20.23 15.45
N SER A 482 22.32 20.94 16.31
CA SER A 482 22.99 20.32 17.47
C SER A 482 22.07 20.04 18.66
N LEU A 483 20.80 20.47 18.60
CA LEU A 483 19.83 20.34 19.71
C LEU A 483 18.94 19.10 19.61
N LEU A 484 19.06 18.33 18.55
CA LEU A 484 18.08 17.31 18.21
C LEU A 484 18.20 16.01 19.00
N PHE A 485 19.24 15.84 19.80
CA PHE A 485 19.49 14.57 20.51
C PHE A 485 19.91 14.75 21.98
N ARG A 486 19.40 15.75 22.67
CA ARG A 486 19.53 15.77 24.13
C ARG A 486 18.46 14.87 24.73
N SER A 487 18.87 13.65 25.15
CA SER A 487 18.04 12.81 25.98
C SER A 487 17.74 13.51 27.31
N LYS A 488 16.49 13.39 27.79
CA LYS A 488 16.08 13.82 29.14
C LYS A 488 16.83 13.08 30.27
N SER A 489 17.73 12.16 29.96
CA SER A 489 18.39 11.26 30.90
C SER A 489 19.87 11.59 31.20
N GLY A 490 20.34 12.79 30.87
CA GLY A 490 21.64 13.27 31.36
C GLY A 490 22.87 12.57 30.78
N PHE A 491 22.74 11.79 29.71
CA PHE A 491 23.87 11.25 28.98
C PHE A 491 24.27 12.23 27.88
N ASP A 492 25.16 13.15 28.21
CA ASP A 492 25.74 14.15 27.29
C ASP A 492 26.77 13.54 26.32
N LYS A 493 26.40 12.46 25.62
CA LYS A 493 27.12 12.08 24.40
C LYS A 493 26.28 12.51 23.21
N PRO A 494 26.82 13.36 22.31
CA PRO A 494 26.15 13.63 21.05
C PRO A 494 26.01 12.28 20.33
N TYR A 495 24.78 11.80 20.07
CA TYR A 495 24.59 10.81 19.03
C TYR A 495 25.27 11.34 17.78
N SER A 496 25.91 10.48 17.00
CA SER A 496 26.54 10.87 15.76
C SER A 496 25.49 11.62 14.93
N ASP A 497 25.68 12.93 14.78
CA ASP A 497 24.78 13.73 13.97
C ASP A 497 25.01 13.32 12.51
N ILE A 498 24.15 12.45 12.02
CA ILE A 498 24.26 11.93 10.65
C ILE A 498 24.31 13.09 9.63
N TRP A 499 23.63 14.20 9.90
CA TRP A 499 23.61 15.36 9.02
C TRP A 499 24.96 16.08 8.97
N LEU A 500 25.68 16.18 10.10
CA LEU A 500 27.07 16.69 10.13
C LEU A 500 28.02 15.74 9.43
N GLN A 501 27.82 14.45 9.58
CA GLN A 501 28.61 13.44 8.84
C GLN A 501 28.39 13.56 7.33
N ILE A 502 27.13 13.71 6.88
CA ILE A 502 26.78 13.90 5.46
C ILE A 502 27.41 15.20 4.94
N LYS A 503 27.37 16.29 5.72
CA LYS A 503 28.02 17.56 5.35
C LYS A 503 29.52 17.39 5.15
N ALA A 504 30.19 16.68 6.06
CA ALA A 504 31.63 16.44 5.96
C ALA A 504 31.99 15.44 4.84
N TYR A 505 31.16 14.40 4.70
CA TYR A 505 31.37 13.29 3.77
C TYR A 505 30.05 12.90 3.10
N PRO A 506 29.70 13.40 1.91
CA PRO A 506 28.41 13.15 1.25
C PRO A 506 28.08 11.66 1.05
N THR A 507 29.07 10.78 0.98
CA THR A 507 28.87 9.32 0.90
C THR A 507 28.19 8.74 2.13
N LYS A 508 28.25 9.44 3.28
CA LYS A 508 27.61 9.03 4.53
C LYS A 508 26.08 9.07 4.47
N ARG A 509 25.48 9.66 3.42
CA ARG A 509 24.02 9.54 3.19
C ARG A 509 23.55 8.08 3.09
N SER A 510 24.42 7.14 2.70
CA SER A 510 24.10 5.71 2.70
C SER A 510 23.82 5.13 4.09
N ASP A 511 24.29 5.79 5.15
CA ASP A 511 24.13 5.34 6.53
C ASP A 511 22.82 5.85 7.17
N LEU A 512 22.09 6.76 6.48
CA LEU A 512 20.83 7.34 6.97
C LEU A 512 19.76 6.26 7.28
N LYS A 513 19.79 5.13 6.56
CA LYS A 513 18.93 3.96 6.82
C LYS A 513 19.14 3.26 8.17
N TYR A 514 20.19 3.64 8.89
CA TYR A 514 20.48 3.12 10.24
C TYR A 514 20.19 4.13 11.34
N ASP A 515 19.79 5.34 10.98
CA ASP A 515 19.55 6.43 11.93
C ASP A 515 18.04 6.61 12.17
N LEU A 516 17.58 6.03 13.29
CA LEU A 516 16.19 6.16 13.73
C LEU A 516 15.89 7.59 14.19
N GLY A 517 14.90 8.20 13.57
CA GLY A 517 14.45 9.53 13.95
C GLY A 517 15.27 10.68 13.37
N ALA A 518 16.22 10.43 12.45
CA ALA A 518 16.99 11.50 11.80
C ALA A 518 16.10 12.57 11.16
N LEU A 519 15.06 12.18 10.43
CA LEU A 519 14.13 13.10 9.79
C LEU A 519 13.23 13.80 10.81
N TRP A 520 12.76 13.08 11.82
CA TRP A 520 11.95 13.65 12.92
C TRP A 520 12.75 14.68 13.71
N GLY A 521 13.98 14.36 14.04
CA GLY A 521 14.91 15.24 14.71
C GLY A 521 15.19 16.51 13.89
N ALA A 522 15.28 16.41 12.58
CA ALA A 522 15.46 17.55 11.68
C ALA A 522 14.16 18.33 11.41
N GLY A 523 13.01 17.89 11.95
CA GLY A 523 11.71 18.52 11.72
C GLY A 523 11.18 18.35 10.30
N LEU A 524 11.67 17.34 9.57
CA LEU A 524 11.29 17.05 8.19
C LEU A 524 10.01 16.22 8.08
N LEU A 525 9.57 15.60 9.18
CA LEU A 525 8.35 14.80 9.24
C LEU A 525 7.29 15.46 10.10
N LYS A 526 6.05 15.40 9.64
CA LYS A 526 4.85 15.75 10.42
C LYS A 526 3.84 14.63 10.33
N GLU A 527 3.30 14.26 11.48
CA GLU A 527 2.26 13.24 11.64
C GLU A 527 0.88 13.88 11.60
N ILE A 528 -0.07 13.20 10.94
CA ILE A 528 -1.49 13.50 10.93
C ILE A 528 -2.21 12.20 11.29
N GLU A 529 -2.75 12.14 12.50
CA GLU A 529 -3.59 11.02 12.94
C GLU A 529 -4.93 11.04 12.21
N LEU A 530 -5.40 9.85 11.82
CA LEU A 530 -6.70 9.68 11.18
C LEU A 530 -7.69 9.01 12.15
N PRO A 531 -8.98 9.38 12.09
CA PRO A 531 -10.01 8.77 12.95
C PRO A 531 -10.26 7.29 12.63
N GLY A 532 -10.10 6.90 11.36
CA GLY A 532 -10.34 5.54 10.88
C GLY A 532 -9.06 4.79 10.59
N GLN A 533 -9.16 3.46 10.58
CA GLN A 533 -8.03 2.56 10.55
C GLN A 533 -7.66 2.09 9.14
N GLY A 534 -6.36 1.81 8.95
CA GLY A 534 -5.81 1.21 7.75
C GLY A 534 -5.78 2.13 6.53
N PRO A 535 -5.18 3.35 6.60
CA PRO A 535 -5.02 4.18 5.42
C PRO A 535 -4.12 3.49 4.38
N ARG A 536 -4.59 3.43 3.12
CA ARG A 536 -3.89 2.78 2.00
C ARG A 536 -3.68 3.75 0.84
N GLY A 537 -4.53 3.71 -0.18
CA GLY A 537 -4.43 4.60 -1.34
C GLY A 537 -4.41 6.08 -0.94
N ILE A 538 -3.52 6.85 -1.54
CA ILE A 538 -3.35 8.28 -1.26
C ILE A 538 -3.09 9.03 -2.57
N SER A 539 -3.80 10.13 -2.76
CA SER A 539 -3.61 11.01 -3.92
C SER A 539 -3.66 12.48 -3.53
N LEU A 540 -2.97 13.30 -4.30
CA LEU A 540 -2.93 14.75 -4.12
C LEU A 540 -3.75 15.43 -5.22
N SER A 541 -4.58 16.41 -4.85
CA SER A 541 -5.32 17.22 -5.82
C SER A 541 -4.36 17.94 -6.78
N PRO A 542 -4.73 18.15 -8.06
CA PRO A 542 -3.86 18.81 -9.03
C PRO A 542 -3.46 20.25 -8.63
N ASP A 543 -4.30 20.93 -7.85
CA ASP A 543 -3.98 22.25 -7.32
C ASP A 543 -3.08 22.22 -6.07
N GLY A 544 -2.69 21.01 -5.62
CA GLY A 544 -1.79 20.78 -4.49
C GLY A 544 -2.37 21.10 -3.11
N LYS A 545 -3.70 21.35 -2.98
CA LYS A 545 -4.27 21.83 -1.70
C LYS A 545 -4.89 20.77 -0.83
N THR A 546 -5.24 19.62 -1.40
CA THR A 546 -5.95 18.54 -0.67
C THR A 546 -5.33 17.19 -0.97
N VAL A 547 -5.05 16.43 0.08
CA VAL A 547 -4.71 15.00 -0.03
C VAL A 547 -5.95 14.19 0.26
N ALA A 548 -6.29 13.23 -0.60
CA ALA A 548 -7.32 12.22 -0.38
C ALA A 548 -6.67 10.90 0.05
N VAL A 549 -7.21 10.27 1.09
CA VAL A 549 -6.67 9.02 1.67
C VAL A 549 -7.80 8.04 1.92
N GLY A 550 -7.74 6.86 1.30
CA GLY A 550 -8.70 5.77 1.56
C GLY A 550 -8.35 5.02 2.85
N ALA A 551 -9.29 4.92 3.78
CA ALA A 551 -9.15 4.16 5.03
C ALA A 551 -9.85 2.80 4.91
N TYR A 552 -9.08 1.76 4.70
CA TYR A 552 -9.52 0.40 4.32
C TYR A 552 -10.53 -0.21 5.29
N PHE A 553 -10.30 -0.10 6.59
CA PHE A 553 -11.20 -0.68 7.60
C PHE A 553 -12.39 0.22 7.93
N ALA A 554 -12.27 1.52 7.74
CA ALA A 554 -13.34 2.47 8.00
C ALA A 554 -14.34 2.61 6.85
N GLY A 555 -13.96 2.26 5.60
CA GLY A 555 -14.78 2.50 4.41
C GLY A 555 -15.01 3.99 4.13
N GLU A 556 -13.99 4.78 4.39
CA GLU A 556 -14.04 6.24 4.32
C GLU A 556 -12.87 6.78 3.49
N VAL A 557 -13.06 7.98 2.92
CA VAL A 557 -11.98 8.78 2.32
C VAL A 557 -11.79 10.04 3.14
N TYR A 558 -10.59 10.26 3.63
CA TYR A 558 -10.19 11.43 4.41
C TYR A 558 -9.56 12.48 3.50
N PHE A 559 -9.98 13.73 3.68
CA PHE A 559 -9.42 14.89 2.99
C PHE A 559 -8.58 15.69 3.96
N ILE A 560 -7.30 15.82 3.63
CA ILE A 560 -6.31 16.56 4.44
C ILE A 560 -5.96 17.85 3.72
N ASP A 561 -6.08 18.98 4.42
CA ASP A 561 -5.57 20.27 3.95
C ASP A 561 -4.03 20.25 3.96
N THR A 562 -3.41 20.51 2.80
CA THR A 562 -1.95 20.42 2.66
C THR A 562 -1.22 21.53 3.39
N PHE A 563 -1.82 22.71 3.46
CA PHE A 563 -1.21 23.88 4.05
C PHE A 563 -1.14 23.76 5.59
N GLY A 564 -2.27 23.47 6.26
CA GLY A 564 -2.31 23.23 7.71
C GLY A 564 -1.82 21.83 8.10
N SER A 565 -1.79 20.90 7.16
CA SER A 565 -1.60 19.47 7.41
C SER A 565 -2.55 18.96 8.50
N VAL A 566 -3.83 19.20 8.29
CA VAL A 566 -4.92 18.85 9.20
C VAL A 566 -6.06 18.18 8.43
N LEU A 567 -6.79 17.30 9.09
CA LEU A 567 -8.01 16.70 8.53
C LEU A 567 -9.05 17.80 8.27
N LYS A 568 -9.51 17.89 7.02
CA LYS A 568 -10.50 18.90 6.54
C LYS A 568 -11.91 18.35 6.57
N SER A 569 -12.10 17.16 6.01
CA SER A 569 -13.41 16.50 5.91
C SER A 569 -13.24 15.00 5.69
N THR A 570 -14.37 14.29 5.78
CA THR A 570 -14.46 12.83 5.57
C THR A 570 -15.62 12.52 4.66
N ALA A 571 -15.42 11.66 3.66
CA ALA A 571 -16.47 11.08 2.84
C ALA A 571 -16.67 9.60 3.21
N LYS A 572 -17.90 9.19 3.41
CA LYS A 572 -18.27 7.78 3.59
C LYS A 572 -18.61 7.17 2.26
N LEU A 573 -18.04 6.02 1.92
CA LEU A 573 -18.37 5.29 0.70
C LEU A 573 -19.75 4.63 0.81
N GLY A 574 -20.18 4.36 2.04
CA GLY A 574 -21.48 3.80 2.35
C GLY A 574 -21.65 3.52 3.85
N ILE A 575 -22.66 2.72 4.19
CA ILE A 575 -22.89 2.29 5.58
C ILE A 575 -22.12 1.01 5.80
N GLN A 576 -21.13 1.04 6.70
CA GLN A 576 -20.41 -0.16 7.13
C GLN A 576 -21.35 -1.07 7.91
N PRO A 577 -21.38 -2.38 7.65
CA PRO A 577 -22.09 -3.34 8.47
C PRO A 577 -21.46 -3.44 9.86
N GLN A 578 -22.17 -4.12 10.77
CA GLN A 578 -21.58 -4.47 12.06
C GLN A 578 -20.32 -5.32 11.83
N GLU A 579 -19.23 -5.00 12.51
CA GLU A 579 -17.96 -5.71 12.36
C GLU A 579 -18.10 -7.18 12.76
N SER A 580 -17.85 -8.09 11.82
CA SER A 580 -17.81 -9.53 12.09
C SER A 580 -16.54 -9.93 12.84
N GLN A 581 -16.52 -11.10 13.45
CA GLN A 581 -15.34 -11.62 14.13
C GLN A 581 -14.14 -11.75 13.18
N VAL A 582 -14.36 -12.19 11.95
CA VAL A 582 -13.32 -12.28 10.89
C VAL A 582 -12.77 -10.89 10.58
N ARG A 583 -13.63 -9.90 10.36
CA ARG A 583 -13.21 -8.52 10.06
C ARG A 583 -12.44 -7.87 11.22
N SER A 584 -12.90 -8.10 12.46
CA SER A 584 -12.16 -7.68 13.67
C SER A 584 -10.77 -8.32 13.71
N GLY A 585 -10.69 -9.61 13.43
CA GLY A 585 -9.41 -10.34 13.36
C GLY A 585 -8.49 -9.82 12.26
N GLU A 586 -9.01 -9.55 11.07
CA GLU A 586 -8.27 -8.92 9.99
C GLU A 586 -7.70 -7.56 10.43
N ARG A 587 -8.54 -6.71 11.01
CA ARG A 587 -8.13 -5.40 11.50
C ARG A 587 -7.02 -5.49 12.56
N ILE A 588 -7.15 -6.38 13.54
CA ILE A 588 -6.12 -6.62 14.58
C ILE A 588 -4.81 -7.14 13.96
N PHE A 589 -4.92 -7.96 12.92
CA PHE A 589 -3.76 -8.53 12.22
C PHE A 589 -2.93 -7.46 11.50
N TYR A 590 -3.58 -6.43 10.94
CA TYR A 590 -2.95 -5.29 10.27
C TYR A 590 -2.67 -4.10 11.21
N ASP A 591 -3.07 -4.17 12.48
CA ASP A 591 -2.94 -3.06 13.42
C ASP A 591 -1.64 -3.15 14.23
N ALA A 592 -0.72 -2.23 13.96
CA ALA A 592 0.51 -2.05 14.72
C ALA A 592 0.33 -1.20 15.99
N SER A 593 -0.78 -0.45 16.13
CA SER A 593 -1.04 0.38 17.31
C SER A 593 -1.11 -0.44 18.61
N THR A 594 -1.46 -1.72 18.48
CA THR A 594 -1.50 -2.70 19.56
C THR A 594 -0.14 -3.32 19.90
N THR A 595 0.91 -2.99 19.16
CA THR A 595 2.29 -3.46 19.40
C THR A 595 3.06 -2.43 20.22
N THR A 596 3.92 -2.88 21.12
CA THR A 596 4.80 -1.99 21.87
C THR A 596 5.57 -1.10 20.90
N GLN A 597 5.44 0.23 21.09
CA GLN A 597 6.08 1.25 20.25
C GLN A 597 5.69 1.19 18.76
N LYS A 598 4.61 0.52 18.36
CA LYS A 598 4.01 0.51 17.01
C LYS A 598 4.95 0.11 15.86
N TRP A 599 5.97 -0.74 16.11
CA TRP A 599 7.00 -1.07 15.13
C TRP A 599 6.55 -1.97 13.99
N LEU A 600 5.61 -2.85 14.25
CA LEU A 600 5.13 -3.86 13.31
C LEU A 600 3.71 -4.33 13.65
N SER A 601 3.01 -4.82 12.67
CA SER A 601 1.80 -5.63 12.81
C SER A 601 2.11 -7.10 12.49
N CYS A 602 1.12 -7.99 12.57
CA CYS A 602 1.30 -9.36 12.07
C CYS A 602 1.53 -9.34 10.55
N ALA A 603 0.85 -8.43 9.82
CA ALA A 603 0.98 -8.27 8.38
C ALA A 603 2.37 -7.78 7.93
N SER A 604 3.19 -7.20 8.81
CA SER A 604 4.55 -6.78 8.46
C SER A 604 5.45 -7.97 8.10
N CYS A 605 5.30 -9.12 8.79
CA CYS A 605 5.98 -10.37 8.47
C CYS A 605 5.12 -11.32 7.64
N HIS A 606 3.80 -11.23 7.78
CA HIS A 606 2.84 -12.09 7.08
C HIS A 606 1.91 -11.27 6.16
N PRO A 607 2.46 -10.59 5.12
CA PRO A 607 1.64 -9.79 4.20
C PRO A 607 0.57 -10.66 3.56
N ASP A 608 -0.68 -10.15 3.56
CA ASP A 608 -1.86 -10.82 3.05
C ASP A 608 -2.08 -12.23 3.63
N GLY A 609 -1.64 -12.44 4.90
CA GLY A 609 -1.68 -13.74 5.59
C GLY A 609 -0.69 -14.77 5.03
N ARG A 610 0.33 -14.35 4.29
CA ARG A 610 1.35 -15.23 3.67
C ARG A 610 2.73 -15.01 4.30
N ALA A 611 3.77 -14.78 3.51
CA ALA A 611 5.14 -14.64 3.98
C ALA A 611 5.80 -13.42 3.35
N ASP A 612 6.68 -12.74 4.10
CA ASP A 612 7.50 -11.63 3.63
C ASP A 612 8.77 -12.07 2.89
N GLY A 613 9.03 -13.38 2.83
CA GLY A 613 10.20 -13.97 2.21
C GLY A 613 11.50 -13.82 3.02
N LEU A 614 11.47 -13.20 4.20
CA LEU A 614 12.66 -12.95 5.01
C LEU A 614 12.91 -14.07 6.03
N ASN A 615 14.18 -14.19 6.44
CA ASN A 615 14.59 -15.05 7.53
C ASN A 615 14.64 -14.24 8.84
N TRP A 616 13.99 -14.73 9.87
CA TRP A 616 13.96 -14.09 11.18
C TRP A 616 14.60 -14.94 12.25
N ASP A 617 15.42 -14.29 13.09
CA ASP A 617 16.04 -14.91 14.27
C ASP A 617 15.06 -14.81 15.46
N MET A 618 14.21 -15.81 15.63
CA MET A 618 13.23 -15.86 16.71
C MET A 618 13.76 -16.68 17.90
N PRO A 619 13.57 -16.23 19.17
CA PRO A 619 14.21 -16.88 20.33
C PRO A 619 13.72 -18.31 20.64
N ASN A 620 12.70 -18.80 19.94
CA ASN A 620 12.03 -20.06 20.22
C ASN A 620 12.82 -21.32 19.84
N ASP A 621 13.85 -21.21 18.99
CA ASP A 621 14.74 -22.30 18.58
C ASP A 621 16.23 -21.95 18.66
N GLY A 622 16.55 -20.88 19.41
CA GLY A 622 17.93 -20.47 19.71
C GLY A 622 18.31 -19.17 18.98
N ILE A 623 19.18 -18.37 19.60
CA ILE A 623 19.69 -17.12 19.01
C ILE A 623 20.66 -17.45 17.88
N GLY A 624 20.53 -16.76 16.75
CA GLY A 624 21.33 -16.95 15.54
C GLY A 624 20.76 -18.01 14.59
N ASN A 625 19.73 -18.74 14.99
CA ASN A 625 19.10 -19.80 14.20
C ASN A 625 17.92 -19.24 13.38
N THR A 626 18.24 -18.52 12.32
CA THR A 626 17.23 -17.84 11.49
C THR A 626 16.34 -18.83 10.72
N LYS A 627 15.04 -18.54 10.65
CA LYS A 627 14.07 -19.32 9.89
C LYS A 627 13.26 -18.45 8.96
N ASN A 628 12.97 -18.97 7.77
CA ASN A 628 12.11 -18.30 6.79
C ASN A 628 10.67 -18.20 7.30
N THR A 629 10.01 -17.07 7.00
CA THR A 629 8.61 -16.86 7.37
C THR A 629 7.71 -17.86 6.68
N LYS A 630 6.87 -18.59 7.45
CA LYS A 630 5.85 -19.49 6.90
C LYS A 630 4.57 -18.75 6.55
N SER A 631 3.87 -19.19 5.49
CA SER A 631 2.49 -18.79 5.20
C SER A 631 1.57 -19.14 6.37
N MET A 632 0.55 -18.28 6.62
CA MET A 632 -0.51 -18.54 7.59
C MET A 632 -1.65 -19.41 7.01
N LEU A 633 -1.66 -19.60 5.68
CA LEU A 633 -2.64 -20.44 5.01
C LEU A 633 -2.58 -21.87 5.57
N TYR A 634 -3.73 -22.42 5.97
CA TYR A 634 -3.88 -23.77 6.54
C TYR A 634 -3.11 -24.07 7.84
N VAL A 635 -2.59 -23.03 8.54
CA VAL A 635 -1.82 -23.27 9.77
C VAL A 635 -2.63 -23.98 10.87
N PHE A 636 -3.96 -23.83 10.86
CA PHE A 636 -4.87 -24.55 11.78
C PHE A 636 -5.06 -26.03 11.40
N ASP A 637 -4.89 -26.38 10.15
CA ASP A 637 -5.05 -27.74 9.62
C ASP A 637 -3.73 -28.51 9.59
N THR A 638 -2.60 -27.84 9.88
CA THR A 638 -1.26 -28.38 9.76
C THR A 638 -0.43 -28.22 11.05
N PRO A 639 -0.93 -28.72 12.20
CA PRO A 639 -0.16 -28.75 13.45
C PRO A 639 1.01 -29.77 13.36
N PRO A 640 2.10 -29.50 14.13
CA PRO A 640 2.39 -28.37 14.99
C PRO A 640 2.86 -27.15 14.18
N ALA A 641 2.77 -25.96 14.78
CA ALA A 641 3.20 -24.74 14.14
C ALA A 641 4.73 -24.53 14.22
N MET A 642 5.27 -23.72 13.31
CA MET A 642 6.70 -23.45 13.06
C MET A 642 7.42 -24.61 12.35
N TRP A 643 8.61 -24.33 11.79
CA TRP A 643 9.37 -25.34 11.02
C TRP A 643 9.77 -26.58 11.84
N ARG A 644 10.06 -26.40 13.12
CA ARG A 644 10.48 -27.47 14.03
C ARG A 644 9.40 -27.90 15.01
N GLY A 645 8.13 -27.46 14.81
CA GLY A 645 7.02 -27.83 15.65
C GLY A 645 7.14 -27.35 17.11
N VAL A 646 7.82 -26.22 17.33
CA VAL A 646 8.06 -25.65 18.67
C VAL A 646 6.81 -25.02 19.30
N ARG A 647 5.68 -25.07 18.61
CA ARG A 647 4.36 -24.69 19.09
C ARG A 647 3.36 -25.79 18.77
N ASP A 648 2.60 -26.24 19.76
CA ASP A 648 1.68 -27.38 19.61
C ASP A 648 0.65 -27.19 18.51
N ASP A 649 0.17 -25.95 18.35
CA ASP A 649 -0.82 -25.57 17.34
C ASP A 649 -0.77 -24.08 16.97
N ALA A 650 -1.67 -23.65 16.08
CA ALA A 650 -1.77 -22.26 15.62
C ALA A 650 -2.23 -21.30 16.73
N HIS A 651 -3.10 -21.73 17.68
CA HIS A 651 -3.53 -20.87 18.78
C HIS A 651 -2.36 -20.52 19.70
N VAL A 652 -1.54 -21.52 20.03
CA VAL A 652 -0.28 -21.32 20.79
C VAL A 652 0.68 -20.42 20.02
N GLY A 653 0.75 -20.58 18.68
CA GLY A 653 1.54 -19.74 17.80
C GLY A 653 1.08 -18.28 17.81
N ILE A 654 -0.21 -18.00 17.65
CA ILE A 654 -0.80 -16.66 17.67
C ILE A 654 -0.55 -15.99 19.03
N LYS A 655 -0.81 -16.69 20.13
CA LYS A 655 -0.55 -16.17 21.48
C LYS A 655 0.92 -15.83 21.69
N ALA A 656 1.83 -16.67 21.17
CA ALA A 656 3.27 -16.41 21.22
C ALA A 656 3.65 -15.17 20.38
N GLY A 657 3.02 -14.94 19.23
CA GLY A 657 3.18 -13.74 18.41
C GLY A 657 2.81 -12.47 19.18
N PHE A 658 1.65 -12.45 19.84
CA PHE A 658 1.28 -11.33 20.70
C PHE A 658 2.30 -11.11 21.83
N LYS A 659 2.65 -12.16 22.55
CA LYS A 659 3.47 -12.07 23.76
C LYS A 659 4.93 -11.73 23.46
N TYR A 660 5.53 -12.35 22.45
CA TYR A 660 6.99 -12.31 22.22
C TYR A 660 7.40 -11.47 20.99
N ILE A 661 6.45 -11.07 20.13
CA ILE A 661 6.71 -10.22 18.97
C ILE A 661 6.06 -8.85 19.16
N LYS A 662 4.76 -8.80 19.55
CA LYS A 662 4.06 -7.54 19.83
C LYS A 662 4.31 -7.03 21.25
N PHE A 663 4.86 -7.84 22.15
CA PHE A 663 5.05 -7.55 23.59
C PHE A 663 3.79 -7.05 24.27
N LYS A 664 2.68 -7.66 23.94
CA LYS A 664 1.35 -7.40 24.50
C LYS A 664 0.73 -8.71 24.99
N GLU A 665 0.12 -8.70 26.16
CA GLU A 665 -0.73 -9.82 26.59
C GLU A 665 -2.11 -9.63 25.93
N PRO A 666 -2.52 -10.56 25.04
CA PRO A 666 -3.78 -10.43 24.34
C PRO A 666 -4.97 -10.80 25.25
N THR A 667 -6.11 -10.21 25.00
CA THR A 667 -7.39 -10.71 25.52
C THR A 667 -7.78 -11.99 24.78
N GLN A 668 -8.66 -12.81 25.39
CA GLN A 668 -9.17 -14.01 24.71
C GLN A 668 -9.92 -13.63 23.41
N GLN A 669 -10.67 -12.53 23.41
CA GLN A 669 -11.39 -12.05 22.24
C GLN A 669 -10.44 -11.70 21.09
N GLU A 670 -9.32 -11.02 21.35
CA GLU A 670 -8.31 -10.72 20.33
C GLU A 670 -7.69 -12.00 19.74
N LEU A 671 -7.45 -13.01 20.56
CA LEU A 671 -6.97 -14.32 20.09
C LEU A 671 -7.99 -15.01 19.19
N ASP A 672 -9.25 -15.02 19.61
CA ASP A 672 -10.34 -15.67 18.89
C ASP A 672 -10.63 -14.96 17.56
N ASP A 673 -10.58 -13.62 17.55
CA ASP A 673 -10.79 -12.81 16.35
C ASP A 673 -9.66 -13.04 15.32
N VAL A 674 -8.40 -12.96 15.74
CA VAL A 674 -7.25 -13.24 14.85
C VAL A 674 -7.29 -14.68 14.36
N ALA A 675 -7.66 -15.64 15.21
CA ALA A 675 -7.82 -17.03 14.79
C ALA A 675 -8.94 -17.19 13.75
N ALA A 676 -10.07 -16.48 13.92
CA ALA A 676 -11.16 -16.47 12.94
C ALA A 676 -10.72 -15.93 11.59
N TYR A 677 -9.95 -14.81 11.58
CA TYR A 677 -9.39 -14.27 10.34
C TYR A 677 -8.43 -15.24 9.66
N ILE A 678 -7.47 -15.82 10.39
CA ILE A 678 -6.50 -16.76 9.79
C ILE A 678 -7.20 -18.01 9.25
N LYS A 679 -8.23 -18.53 9.93
CA LYS A 679 -9.07 -19.63 9.42
C LYS A 679 -9.87 -19.27 8.17
N SER A 680 -10.22 -18.01 7.99
CA SER A 680 -10.94 -17.53 6.81
C SER A 680 -10.05 -17.33 5.57
N LEU A 681 -8.73 -17.44 5.72
CA LEU A 681 -7.81 -17.37 4.58
C LEU A 681 -8.08 -18.54 3.63
N SER A 682 -8.38 -18.23 2.39
CA SER A 682 -8.60 -19.20 1.31
C SER A 682 -7.46 -19.22 0.30
N GLU A 683 -7.34 -20.30 -0.43
CA GLU A 683 -6.41 -20.40 -1.55
C GLU A 683 -6.78 -19.37 -2.64
N GLU A 684 -5.78 -18.70 -3.18
CA GLU A 684 -5.94 -17.98 -4.44
C GLU A 684 -5.66 -18.94 -5.60
N PRO A 685 -6.46 -18.91 -6.68
CA PRO A 685 -6.17 -19.68 -7.88
C PRO A 685 -4.74 -19.46 -8.35
N ASP A 686 -4.05 -20.54 -8.69
CA ASP A 686 -2.70 -20.43 -9.22
C ASP A 686 -2.70 -19.70 -10.57
N PRO A 687 -1.62 -18.97 -10.89
CA PRO A 687 -1.56 -18.18 -12.12
C PRO A 687 -1.15 -18.98 -13.37
N TYR A 688 -0.77 -20.24 -13.25
CA TYR A 688 -0.17 -21.04 -14.31
C TYR A 688 -1.16 -22.00 -14.99
N SER A 689 -2.17 -22.44 -14.26
CA SER A 689 -3.22 -23.32 -14.80
C SER A 689 -4.14 -22.57 -15.79
N ASN A 690 -4.80 -23.31 -16.65
CA ASN A 690 -5.80 -22.80 -17.58
C ASN A 690 -7.15 -22.64 -16.85
N ASN A 691 -7.40 -21.47 -16.26
CA ASN A 691 -8.63 -21.21 -15.49
C ASN A 691 -8.94 -22.28 -14.44
N GLY A 692 -7.93 -22.70 -13.67
CA GLY A 692 -8.05 -23.76 -12.67
C GLY A 692 -7.94 -25.18 -13.25
N THR A 693 -7.74 -25.33 -14.55
CA THR A 693 -7.46 -26.61 -15.18
C THR A 693 -5.95 -26.82 -15.32
N MET A 694 -5.47 -27.91 -14.82
CA MET A 694 -4.05 -28.29 -14.82
C MET A 694 -3.50 -28.38 -16.26
N THR A 695 -2.31 -27.82 -16.49
CA THR A 695 -1.63 -27.94 -17.79
C THR A 695 -1.19 -29.38 -18.08
N ALA A 696 -0.89 -29.69 -19.35
CA ALA A 696 -0.43 -31.03 -19.74
C ALA A 696 0.90 -31.39 -19.04
N ASP A 697 1.82 -30.41 -18.91
CA ASP A 697 3.08 -30.60 -18.19
C ASP A 697 2.85 -30.84 -16.70
N ALA A 698 1.95 -30.11 -16.07
CA ALA A 698 1.59 -30.35 -14.67
C ALA A 698 0.90 -31.70 -14.48
N ALA A 699 0.06 -32.15 -15.42
CA ALA A 699 -0.55 -33.48 -15.38
C ALA A 699 0.50 -34.62 -15.48
N ALA A 700 1.52 -34.44 -16.34
CA ALA A 700 2.67 -35.37 -16.41
C ALA A 700 3.49 -35.32 -15.11
N GLY A 701 3.72 -34.12 -14.58
CA GLY A 701 4.41 -33.91 -13.29
C GLY A 701 3.69 -34.54 -12.10
N LYS A 702 2.35 -34.51 -12.09
CA LYS A 702 1.53 -35.22 -11.09
C LYS A 702 1.84 -36.71 -11.06
N ALA A 703 1.93 -37.34 -12.22
CA ALA A 703 2.26 -38.76 -12.30
C ALA A 703 3.66 -39.07 -11.73
N ILE A 704 4.63 -38.14 -11.92
CA ILE A 704 5.96 -38.26 -11.32
C ILE A 704 5.88 -38.09 -9.80
N PHE A 705 5.17 -37.08 -9.33
CA PHE A 705 5.01 -36.79 -7.89
C PHE A 705 4.38 -37.93 -7.11
N GLU A 706 3.40 -38.60 -7.71
CA GLU A 706 2.67 -39.74 -7.14
C GLU A 706 3.42 -41.07 -7.32
N SER A 707 4.50 -41.09 -8.10
CA SER A 707 5.23 -42.33 -8.37
C SER A 707 5.97 -42.89 -7.14
N PRO A 708 6.06 -44.19 -6.94
CA PRO A 708 6.86 -44.83 -5.88
C PRO A 708 8.36 -44.52 -6.01
N GLU A 709 8.83 -44.24 -7.22
CA GLU A 709 10.23 -43.95 -7.53
C GLU A 709 10.65 -42.58 -7.02
N ALA A 710 9.84 -41.54 -7.26
CA ALA A 710 10.14 -40.18 -6.84
C ALA A 710 9.91 -39.93 -5.35
N LYS A 711 8.99 -40.63 -4.70
CA LYS A 711 8.68 -40.63 -3.26
C LYS A 711 8.15 -39.32 -2.70
N CYS A 712 7.72 -38.37 -3.53
CA CYS A 712 7.23 -37.07 -3.06
C CYS A 712 5.96 -37.22 -2.21
N SER A 713 5.01 -38.05 -2.67
CA SER A 713 3.73 -38.28 -2.00
C SER A 713 3.82 -39.05 -0.68
N TYR A 714 4.99 -39.55 -0.29
CA TYR A 714 5.19 -40.24 1.01
C TYR A 714 5.14 -39.26 2.19
N CYS A 715 5.66 -38.04 2.01
CA CYS A 715 5.63 -36.96 2.98
C CYS A 715 4.55 -35.94 2.61
N HIS A 716 4.45 -35.58 1.32
CA HIS A 716 3.49 -34.62 0.82
C HIS A 716 2.18 -35.31 0.40
N SER A 717 1.37 -35.73 1.39
CA SER A 717 0.13 -36.46 1.22
C SER A 717 -1.07 -35.75 1.87
N GLY A 718 -2.28 -36.26 1.61
CA GLY A 718 -3.51 -35.70 2.14
C GLY A 718 -3.90 -34.36 1.50
N PRO A 719 -4.98 -33.71 1.98
CA PRO A 719 -5.58 -32.54 1.30
C PRO A 719 -4.69 -31.32 1.32
N GLN A 720 -3.78 -31.21 2.30
CA GLN A 720 -2.84 -30.08 2.40
C GLN A 720 -1.43 -30.46 1.93
N PHE A 721 -1.23 -31.65 1.36
CA PHE A 721 0.07 -32.16 0.92
C PHE A 721 1.12 -32.16 2.05
N THR A 722 0.74 -32.66 3.22
CA THR A 722 1.61 -32.84 4.38
C THR A 722 1.18 -34.09 5.17
N ASP A 723 2.14 -34.84 5.68
CA ASP A 723 1.92 -35.98 6.60
C ASP A 723 1.97 -35.54 8.07
N LEU A 724 2.15 -34.25 8.36
CA LEU A 724 2.24 -33.65 9.69
C LEU A 724 3.39 -34.24 10.53
N LYS A 725 4.44 -34.77 9.89
CA LYS A 725 5.63 -35.33 10.57
C LYS A 725 6.88 -34.55 10.24
N ALA A 726 7.88 -34.69 11.10
CA ALA A 726 9.20 -34.13 10.87
C ALA A 726 10.10 -35.10 10.13
N HIS A 727 10.83 -34.59 9.13
CA HIS A 727 11.75 -35.34 8.30
C HIS A 727 13.10 -34.61 8.18
N ASP A 728 14.18 -35.37 8.05
CA ASP A 728 15.51 -34.85 7.70
C ASP A 728 15.70 -34.91 6.18
N VAL A 729 15.50 -33.75 5.55
CA VAL A 729 15.65 -33.57 4.09
C VAL A 729 17.05 -33.11 3.65
N GLY A 730 18.04 -33.20 4.56
CA GLY A 730 19.44 -32.90 4.23
C GLY A 730 19.82 -31.44 4.26
N THR A 731 18.95 -30.56 4.78
CA THR A 731 19.15 -29.10 4.81
C THR A 731 19.43 -28.55 6.20
N LYS A 732 19.93 -29.39 7.11
CA LYS A 732 20.23 -29.05 8.49
C LYS A 732 21.12 -27.82 8.60
N ASP A 733 20.67 -26.77 9.33
CA ASP A 733 21.53 -25.68 9.75
C ASP A 733 22.48 -26.12 10.86
N ILE A 734 23.63 -25.43 10.99
CA ILE A 734 24.65 -25.71 12.01
C ILE A 734 24.12 -25.56 13.45
N LEU A 735 23.15 -24.70 13.65
CA LEU A 735 22.52 -24.39 14.94
C LEU A 735 21.31 -25.28 15.26
N ASP A 736 20.82 -26.05 14.28
CA ASP A 736 19.73 -27.00 14.54
C ASP A 736 20.26 -28.27 15.24
N PRO A 737 19.56 -28.76 16.27
CA PRO A 737 20.05 -29.92 17.00
C PRO A 737 20.01 -31.23 16.20
N ASP A 738 18.98 -31.41 15.36
CA ASP A 738 18.69 -32.69 14.73
C ASP A 738 18.44 -32.64 13.22
N GLY A 739 18.17 -31.46 12.63
CA GLY A 739 17.85 -31.32 11.21
C GLY A 739 16.46 -31.80 10.82
N MET A 740 15.59 -32.02 11.81
CA MET A 740 14.21 -32.48 11.60
C MET A 740 13.25 -31.29 11.42
N TYR A 741 12.54 -31.26 10.29
CA TYR A 741 11.59 -30.20 9.96
C TYR A 741 10.24 -30.81 9.60
N TYR A 742 9.15 -30.22 10.09
CA TYR A 742 7.80 -30.65 9.75
C TYR A 742 7.49 -30.34 8.31
N THR A 743 6.90 -31.33 7.60
CA THR A 743 6.49 -31.21 6.21
C THR A 743 5.52 -30.04 6.04
N PRO A 744 5.87 -28.98 5.30
CA PRO A 744 4.96 -27.87 5.06
C PRO A 744 3.86 -28.26 4.05
N PRO A 745 2.69 -27.59 4.08
CA PRO A 745 1.72 -27.73 3.00
C PRO A 745 2.28 -27.19 1.68
N LEU A 746 1.87 -27.79 0.55
CA LEU A 746 2.33 -27.37 -0.78
C LEU A 746 1.33 -26.46 -1.53
N LYS A 747 0.35 -25.92 -0.81
CA LYS A 747 -0.64 -25.02 -1.40
C LYS A 747 -0.08 -23.61 -1.62
N GLU A 748 -0.42 -22.99 -2.74
CA GLU A 748 0.06 -21.65 -3.14
C GLU A 748 1.58 -21.47 -3.15
N LEU A 749 2.35 -22.49 -3.51
CA LEU A 749 3.80 -22.36 -3.57
C LEU A 749 4.29 -21.33 -4.59
N TRP A 750 3.47 -20.97 -5.56
CA TRP A 750 3.78 -19.94 -6.55
C TRP A 750 4.06 -18.54 -5.95
N ARG A 751 3.63 -18.28 -4.68
CA ARG A 751 3.82 -17.00 -4.00
C ARG A 751 4.58 -17.08 -2.67
N THR A 752 5.25 -18.19 -2.37
CA THR A 752 5.93 -18.40 -1.08
C THR A 752 7.44 -18.57 -1.19
N ALA A 753 8.02 -18.27 -2.35
CA ALA A 753 9.48 -18.23 -2.48
C ALA A 753 10.09 -17.19 -1.51
N PRO A 754 11.31 -17.44 -0.98
CA PRO A 754 12.18 -18.61 -1.17
C PRO A 754 11.74 -19.81 -0.34
N TYR A 755 12.18 -20.98 -0.72
CA TYR A 755 11.74 -22.24 -0.14
C TYR A 755 12.74 -22.79 0.88
N LEU A 756 12.30 -23.85 1.59
CA LEU A 756 12.94 -24.49 2.73
C LEU A 756 12.89 -23.63 4.01
N HIS A 757 13.26 -24.28 5.13
CA HIS A 757 13.16 -23.66 6.46
C HIS A 757 14.03 -22.41 6.64
N ASP A 758 15.09 -22.30 5.84
CA ASP A 758 16.10 -21.23 5.86
C ASP A 758 16.04 -20.34 4.60
N GLY A 759 15.05 -20.56 3.72
CA GLY A 759 14.92 -19.80 2.47
C GLY A 759 16.11 -19.97 1.51
N SER A 760 16.87 -21.07 1.62
CA SER A 760 18.10 -21.28 0.85
C SER A 760 17.85 -21.73 -0.60
N ALA A 761 16.63 -22.09 -0.96
CA ALA A 761 16.22 -22.42 -2.32
C ALA A 761 15.41 -21.26 -2.93
N ALA A 762 15.94 -20.62 -3.96
CA ALA A 762 15.26 -19.52 -4.64
C ALA A 762 14.06 -19.97 -5.48
N THR A 763 14.12 -21.19 -6.02
CA THR A 763 13.15 -21.79 -6.93
C THR A 763 12.77 -23.22 -6.49
N ILE A 764 11.65 -23.72 -6.99
CA ILE A 764 11.31 -25.17 -6.85
C ILE A 764 12.40 -26.02 -7.48
N HIS A 765 12.97 -25.60 -8.61
CA HIS A 765 14.10 -26.28 -9.24
C HIS A 765 15.28 -26.47 -8.27
N ASP A 766 15.61 -25.43 -7.48
CA ASP A 766 16.68 -25.56 -6.48
C ASP A 766 16.33 -26.60 -5.40
N VAL A 767 15.07 -26.66 -4.95
CA VAL A 767 14.60 -27.66 -3.98
C VAL A 767 14.79 -29.08 -4.53
N LEU A 768 14.46 -29.31 -5.80
CA LEU A 768 14.50 -30.63 -6.46
C LEU A 768 15.91 -31.04 -6.89
N THR A 769 16.86 -30.08 -6.99
CA THR A 769 18.21 -30.35 -7.52
C THR A 769 19.32 -29.93 -6.55
N THR A 770 19.72 -28.66 -6.55
CA THR A 770 20.90 -28.17 -5.80
C THR A 770 20.79 -28.35 -4.29
N LYS A 771 19.56 -28.37 -3.75
CA LYS A 771 19.26 -28.56 -2.33
C LYS A 771 18.83 -29.98 -1.98
N ASN A 772 18.78 -30.89 -2.96
CA ASN A 772 18.43 -32.31 -2.79
C ASN A 772 19.67 -33.20 -2.88
N ALA A 773 20.70 -32.93 -2.14
CA ALA A 773 21.90 -33.76 -2.15
C ALA A 773 21.62 -35.18 -1.69
N ASN A 774 22.03 -36.15 -2.50
CA ASN A 774 21.84 -37.59 -2.25
C ASN A 774 20.37 -38.05 -2.13
N ASP A 775 19.47 -37.36 -2.82
CA ASP A 775 18.03 -37.71 -2.88
C ASP A 775 17.36 -37.79 -1.49
N ARG A 776 17.75 -36.90 -0.57
CA ARG A 776 17.16 -36.86 0.78
C ARG A 776 15.79 -36.16 0.82
N HIS A 777 15.47 -35.38 -0.20
CA HIS A 777 14.21 -34.67 -0.35
C HIS A 777 13.47 -35.18 -1.59
N GLY A 778 13.06 -36.42 -1.56
CA GLY A 778 12.56 -37.16 -2.74
C GLY A 778 13.69 -37.63 -3.65
N ASN A 779 13.40 -38.66 -4.45
CA ASN A 779 14.39 -39.26 -5.35
C ASN A 779 14.26 -38.61 -6.73
N THR A 780 15.04 -37.59 -7.02
CA THR A 780 14.95 -36.77 -8.23
C THR A 780 16.17 -36.84 -9.15
N SER A 781 17.28 -37.41 -8.67
CA SER A 781 18.55 -37.46 -9.43
C SER A 781 18.46 -38.29 -10.71
N HIS A 782 17.49 -39.18 -10.83
CA HIS A 782 17.25 -40.02 -12.00
C HIS A 782 16.34 -39.38 -13.07
N LEU A 783 15.68 -38.27 -12.73
CA LEU A 783 14.73 -37.58 -13.62
C LEU A 783 15.47 -36.80 -14.72
N THR A 784 14.91 -36.83 -15.91
CA THR A 784 15.38 -35.98 -17.02
C THR A 784 15.05 -34.48 -16.76
N ALA A 785 15.70 -33.59 -17.49
CA ALA A 785 15.40 -32.15 -17.39
C ALA A 785 13.92 -31.84 -17.73
N GLU A 786 13.32 -32.55 -18.68
CA GLU A 786 11.90 -32.45 -19.02
C GLU A 786 11.01 -32.91 -17.86
N GLN A 787 11.31 -34.07 -17.27
CA GLN A 787 10.56 -34.57 -16.11
C GLN A 787 10.66 -33.67 -14.88
N LEU A 788 11.83 -33.05 -14.65
CA LEU A 788 11.99 -32.06 -13.60
C LEU A 788 11.09 -30.82 -13.86
N SER A 789 11.08 -30.31 -15.10
CA SER A 789 10.22 -29.18 -15.48
C SER A 789 8.73 -29.52 -15.32
N GLN A 790 8.32 -30.75 -15.71
CA GLN A 790 6.95 -31.21 -15.50
C GLN A 790 6.59 -31.32 -14.01
N LEU A 791 7.50 -31.82 -13.18
CA LEU A 791 7.31 -31.90 -11.73
C LEU A 791 7.19 -30.52 -11.10
N GLU A 792 8.00 -29.56 -11.54
CA GLU A 792 7.93 -28.15 -11.12
C GLU A 792 6.57 -27.52 -11.49
N ALA A 793 6.11 -27.76 -12.74
CA ALA A 793 4.81 -27.28 -13.19
C ALA A 793 3.68 -27.82 -12.30
N TYR A 794 3.68 -29.10 -11.98
CA TYR A 794 2.68 -29.69 -11.08
C TYR A 794 2.73 -29.05 -9.67
N ILE A 795 3.92 -28.90 -9.09
CA ILE A 795 4.07 -28.34 -7.73
C ILE A 795 3.56 -26.88 -7.67
N LEU A 796 3.72 -26.10 -8.74
CA LEU A 796 3.21 -24.73 -8.84
C LEU A 796 1.70 -24.67 -9.10
N GLU A 797 1.12 -25.71 -9.73
CA GLU A 797 -0.31 -25.81 -10.05
C GLU A 797 -1.09 -26.66 -9.03
N ILE A 798 -0.49 -27.06 -7.90
CA ILE A 798 -1.20 -27.81 -6.83
C ILE A 798 -2.41 -27.00 -6.36
N GLY A 799 -3.59 -27.57 -6.49
CA GLY A 799 -4.90 -26.95 -6.23
C GLY A 799 -5.75 -26.81 -7.48
N SER A 800 -5.15 -26.84 -8.68
CA SER A 800 -5.90 -26.91 -9.93
C SER A 800 -6.45 -28.33 -10.19
N ASN A 801 -7.54 -28.39 -10.93
CA ASN A 801 -8.15 -29.65 -11.31
C ASN A 801 -7.37 -30.28 -12.47
N PRO A 802 -7.20 -31.61 -12.52
CA PRO A 802 -6.71 -32.27 -13.73
C PRO A 802 -7.63 -31.89 -14.90
N ALA A 803 -7.03 -31.74 -16.09
CA ALA A 803 -7.81 -31.54 -17.31
C ALA A 803 -8.86 -32.67 -17.39
N GLN A 804 -10.11 -32.38 -17.21
CA GLN A 804 -11.17 -33.29 -17.43
C GLN A 804 -11.21 -33.52 -18.94
N THR A 805 -10.96 -34.76 -19.37
CA THR A 805 -11.43 -35.18 -20.68
C THR A 805 -12.96 -35.18 -20.57
N LEU A 806 -13.57 -34.12 -21.08
CA LEU A 806 -15.03 -34.04 -21.03
C LEU A 806 -15.59 -35.30 -21.67
N LEU A 807 -16.45 -35.96 -20.92
CA LEU A 807 -17.20 -37.09 -21.46
C LEU A 807 -18.10 -36.57 -22.57
N LYS A 808 -18.23 -37.28 -23.66
CA LYS A 808 -19.19 -36.95 -24.69
C LYS A 808 -20.58 -36.81 -24.04
N GLY A 809 -21.25 -35.67 -24.20
CA GLY A 809 -22.49 -35.35 -23.54
C GLY A 809 -22.39 -34.59 -22.19
N ASP A 810 -21.20 -34.42 -21.65
CA ASP A 810 -20.95 -33.58 -20.47
C ASP A 810 -20.83 -32.11 -20.89
N VAL A 811 -21.98 -31.45 -21.04
CA VAL A 811 -22.12 -30.13 -21.62
C VAL A 811 -21.83 -29.04 -20.59
N ASN A 812 -21.97 -29.30 -19.30
CA ASN A 812 -21.68 -28.38 -18.21
C ASN A 812 -20.24 -28.51 -17.68
N GLY A 813 -19.51 -29.59 -18.02
CA GLY A 813 -18.12 -29.80 -17.62
C GLY A 813 -17.95 -30.27 -16.18
N ASP A 814 -18.96 -30.93 -15.56
CA ASP A 814 -18.91 -31.41 -14.17
C ASP A 814 -18.38 -32.85 -14.03
N GLY A 815 -18.15 -33.56 -15.15
CA GLY A 815 -17.63 -34.92 -15.20
C GLY A 815 -18.71 -36.00 -15.23
N ASP A 816 -19.99 -35.64 -15.14
CA ASP A 816 -21.14 -36.53 -15.20
C ASP A 816 -22.04 -36.19 -16.38
N VAL A 817 -22.58 -37.18 -17.07
CA VAL A 817 -23.58 -36.96 -18.12
C VAL A 817 -24.98 -37.17 -17.55
N ASN A 818 -25.71 -36.08 -17.31
CA ASN A 818 -26.99 -36.16 -16.61
C ASN A 818 -28.02 -35.08 -17.08
N ALA A 819 -29.10 -34.89 -16.33
CA ALA A 819 -30.16 -33.94 -16.70
C ALA A 819 -29.72 -32.45 -16.67
N ILE A 820 -28.61 -32.13 -16.01
CA ILE A 820 -28.06 -30.78 -15.97
C ILE A 820 -27.45 -30.42 -17.32
N ASP A 821 -26.77 -31.38 -17.98
CA ASP A 821 -26.20 -31.21 -19.32
C ASP A 821 -27.28 -30.94 -20.37
N LEU A 822 -28.42 -31.63 -20.26
CA LEU A 822 -29.58 -31.32 -21.10
C LEU A 822 -30.06 -29.87 -20.88
N ALA A 823 -30.04 -29.39 -19.66
CA ALA A 823 -30.46 -27.99 -19.38
C ALA A 823 -29.43 -26.98 -19.95
N TYR A 824 -28.14 -27.28 -19.87
CA TYR A 824 -27.05 -26.44 -20.45
C TYR A 824 -27.12 -26.44 -21.98
N MET A 825 -27.23 -27.58 -22.61
CA MET A 825 -27.38 -27.72 -24.07
C MET A 825 -28.63 -26.96 -24.56
N LYS A 826 -29.76 -27.09 -23.85
CA LYS A 826 -30.95 -26.34 -24.17
C LYS A 826 -30.74 -24.83 -24.11
N LYS A 827 -30.09 -24.29 -23.08
CA LYS A 827 -29.78 -22.86 -22.94
C LYS A 827 -28.87 -22.39 -24.07
N TYR A 828 -27.84 -23.18 -24.42
CA TYR A 828 -26.99 -22.89 -25.57
C TYR A 828 -27.77 -22.82 -26.89
N LEU A 829 -28.60 -23.81 -27.18
CA LEU A 829 -29.42 -23.84 -28.38
C LEU A 829 -30.47 -22.70 -28.45
N MET A 830 -30.86 -22.18 -27.30
CA MET A 830 -31.75 -21.00 -27.22
C MET A 830 -30.97 -19.67 -27.28
N GLY A 831 -29.62 -19.69 -27.30
CA GLY A 831 -28.79 -18.50 -27.30
C GLY A 831 -28.74 -17.79 -25.96
N GLU A 832 -29.07 -18.45 -24.84
CA GLU A 832 -29.08 -17.90 -23.50
C GLU A 832 -27.67 -17.92 -22.85
N ILE A 833 -26.79 -18.84 -23.26
CA ILE A 833 -25.42 -18.98 -22.80
C ILE A 833 -24.47 -19.29 -23.96
N ASN A 834 -23.19 -18.95 -23.79
CA ASN A 834 -22.11 -19.46 -24.64
C ASN A 834 -21.40 -20.60 -23.91
N LEU A 835 -20.94 -21.58 -24.63
CA LEU A 835 -20.15 -22.71 -24.12
C LEU A 835 -18.67 -22.52 -24.54
N PRO A 836 -17.69 -22.85 -23.69
CA PRO A 836 -16.28 -22.93 -24.06
C PRO A 836 -16.04 -24.01 -25.13
N ASP A 837 -14.94 -23.90 -25.89
CA ASP A 837 -14.62 -24.79 -27.02
C ASP A 837 -14.61 -26.28 -26.65
N GLU A 838 -14.16 -26.65 -25.46
CA GLU A 838 -14.17 -28.02 -24.99
C GLU A 838 -15.59 -28.53 -24.71
N GLN A 839 -16.43 -27.71 -24.11
CA GLN A 839 -17.84 -28.04 -23.87
C GLN A 839 -18.66 -28.09 -25.19
N LEU A 840 -18.26 -27.30 -26.20
CA LEU A 840 -18.83 -27.40 -27.53
C LEU A 840 -18.53 -28.76 -28.16
N LYS A 841 -17.30 -29.26 -28.01
CA LYS A 841 -16.94 -30.63 -28.48
C LYS A 841 -17.71 -31.72 -27.74
N ALA A 842 -17.93 -31.55 -26.43
CA ALA A 842 -18.73 -32.49 -25.64
C ALA A 842 -20.23 -32.47 -26.01
N ALA A 843 -20.73 -31.32 -26.44
CA ALA A 843 -22.11 -31.10 -26.84
C ALA A 843 -22.42 -31.65 -28.25
N ASP A 844 -21.43 -31.75 -29.14
CA ASP A 844 -21.55 -32.40 -30.45
C ASP A 844 -21.51 -33.93 -30.28
N VAL A 845 -22.66 -34.47 -29.88
CA VAL A 845 -22.74 -35.90 -29.50
C VAL A 845 -22.87 -36.84 -30.68
N ASP A 846 -23.07 -36.34 -31.89
CA ASP A 846 -23.07 -37.14 -33.13
C ASP A 846 -21.83 -36.90 -34.00
N ASP A 847 -20.85 -36.09 -33.55
CA ASP A 847 -19.57 -35.78 -34.22
C ASP A 847 -19.72 -35.20 -35.63
N ASN A 848 -20.82 -34.47 -35.88
CA ASN A 848 -21.05 -33.86 -37.19
C ASN A 848 -20.50 -32.43 -37.34
N GLY A 849 -20.01 -31.83 -36.27
CA GLY A 849 -19.44 -30.46 -36.19
C GLY A 849 -20.48 -29.36 -35.96
N ASP A 850 -21.75 -29.68 -35.87
CA ASP A 850 -22.85 -28.74 -35.64
C ASP A 850 -23.68 -29.10 -34.40
N ILE A 851 -23.71 -28.26 -33.39
CA ILE A 851 -24.52 -28.47 -32.18
C ILE A 851 -25.94 -28.00 -32.45
N ASN A 852 -26.87 -28.93 -32.45
CA ASN A 852 -28.26 -28.67 -32.85
C ASN A 852 -29.28 -29.54 -32.09
N ALA A 853 -30.55 -29.57 -32.54
CA ALA A 853 -31.62 -30.30 -31.88
C ALA A 853 -31.44 -31.87 -31.96
N ILE A 854 -30.58 -32.34 -32.84
CA ILE A 854 -30.28 -33.78 -32.97
C ILE A 854 -29.40 -34.19 -31.79
N ASP A 855 -28.34 -33.42 -31.50
CA ASP A 855 -27.48 -33.65 -30.37
C ASP A 855 -28.24 -33.65 -29.06
N PHE A 856 -29.14 -32.66 -28.90
CA PHE A 856 -30.02 -32.60 -27.74
C PHE A 856 -30.93 -33.85 -27.63
N ALA A 857 -31.46 -34.35 -28.75
CA ALA A 857 -32.30 -35.53 -28.74
C ALA A 857 -31.51 -36.80 -28.39
N ILE A 858 -30.28 -36.95 -28.90
CA ILE A 858 -29.36 -38.07 -28.59
C ILE A 858 -28.96 -38.04 -27.13
N LEU A 859 -28.47 -36.85 -26.63
CA LEU A 859 -28.11 -36.69 -25.24
C LEU A 859 -29.27 -37.01 -24.30
N LYS A 860 -30.49 -36.58 -24.66
CA LYS A 860 -31.70 -36.89 -23.89
C LYS A 860 -31.99 -38.40 -23.82
N GLN A 861 -31.75 -39.17 -24.90
CA GLN A 861 -31.94 -40.60 -24.87
C GLN A 861 -30.94 -41.33 -23.96
N VAL A 862 -29.69 -40.87 -23.96
CA VAL A 862 -28.63 -41.40 -23.05
C VAL A 862 -28.99 -41.08 -21.60
N VAL A 863 -29.34 -39.83 -21.28
CA VAL A 863 -29.72 -39.38 -19.91
C VAL A 863 -30.93 -40.13 -19.38
N LEU A 864 -31.89 -40.49 -20.26
CA LEU A 864 -33.07 -41.26 -19.89
C LEU A 864 -32.81 -42.79 -19.85
N GLY A 865 -31.60 -43.25 -20.15
CA GLY A 865 -31.25 -44.65 -20.17
C GLY A 865 -31.93 -45.43 -21.32
N LEU A 866 -32.34 -44.74 -22.38
CA LEU A 866 -32.97 -45.35 -23.56
C LEU A 866 -31.95 -45.89 -24.56
N THR A 867 -30.71 -45.43 -24.45
CA THR A 867 -29.51 -45.93 -25.17
C THR A 867 -28.36 -46.06 -24.18
N THR A 868 -27.38 -46.93 -24.49
CA THR A 868 -26.24 -47.22 -23.62
C THR A 868 -24.98 -46.44 -23.95
N GLY A 869 -25.05 -45.42 -24.82
CA GLY A 869 -23.91 -44.55 -25.20
C GLY A 869 -24.26 -43.68 -26.43
N PHE A 870 -23.29 -42.81 -26.80
CA PHE A 870 -23.35 -41.90 -27.95
C PHE A 870 -22.83 -42.61 -29.21
#